data_f92e10d13a6d88b263f8d007b932a0e8
#
_entry.id   f92e10d13a6d88b263f8d007b932a0e8
#
_cell.length_a   1.000
_cell.length_b   1.000
_cell.length_c   1.000
_cell.angle_alpha   90.00
_cell.angle_beta   90.00
_cell.angle_gamma   90.00
#
_symmetry.space_group_name_H-M   'P 1'
#
loop_
_entity.id
_entity.type
_entity.pdbx_description
1 polymer ?
#
loop_
_entity_poly.entity_id
_entity_poly.type
_entity_poly.pdbx_seq_one_letter_code
_entity_poly.pdbx_strand_id
1 'polypeptide(L)'
;AYIDVLVEMGYKVAIAEQMEDPKQAVGVVKREVVQVITPGTVVDSSKPDNANNFLVAIDKAGSRFGLAYMDVSTGEFFATELDDFSSVCSEIQNLKAREVVVGYDLPEADEQVLVKQLNLLLSKETEVYDDVHLIDTSLTDLESSVAGKLLQYVHRTQMRELSHLQKAQHYEIKDYLQMSYATKSSLDLLENARTGKKHGSLFWLLDETKTAMGMRLLRTWIDRPLVNQAAIVERQNIIQVFLDNFFERSDLTESLKGVYDIERLASRVSFGKANPKDLIQLGHTLAQVPVIKAILESFDDEALSRLLQELDALPELESLIRSAIDPDAPATITEGGIIRAGFDETLDKYRKVMSEGTSWIADIEAKEREASGITTLKIDYNRKDGYYFHVTNSNLSLVPDHFFRKATLKNSERFGTAELAKIEGEMLEAREKSSTLEYDIFMRVREQVERYIDRLQSLAKAIATVDVLQSLAVTAETNHYVRPVFNDEHRIVIDQGRHAVVEKVMGVQEYIPNTITFDSQTNVQLITGPNMSGKSTYMRQLALSVVMAQMGSYVPADSIDLPVFDAIYTRIGASDDLISGQSTFMVEMMEANQAIKRATPNSLIIFDELGRGTATYDGMALAQSIIEFIHDKVGAKTMFATHYHELTALSNTLTHLVNVHVATLEKDGEVTFLHKIVDGPADKSYGIHVAKIAGLPADLLERADTILTQLEGETVTIQPQEKVSPQEKPATETHVNEQISLFDDFTENPVLQELRDLDIYNMTPMQVMMAVADLKQKL
;
A
#
# COMPACT_ATOMS: atom_id res chain seq x y z
N ALA A 1 15.37 -9.47 -11.85
CA ALA A 1 14.47 -10.60 -12.17
C ALA A 1 14.62 -11.78 -11.20
N TYR A 2 15.81 -12.44 -11.07
CA TYR A 2 15.94 -13.58 -10.14
C TYR A 2 15.88 -13.18 -8.67
N ILE A 3 16.45 -12.04 -8.29
CA ILE A 3 16.45 -11.52 -6.93
C ILE A 3 15.02 -11.27 -6.49
N ASP A 4 14.22 -10.61 -7.30
CA ASP A 4 12.84 -10.25 -6.98
C ASP A 4 11.99 -11.50 -6.71
N VAL A 5 12.13 -12.54 -7.54
CA VAL A 5 11.40 -13.81 -7.36
C VAL A 5 11.78 -14.50 -6.05
N LEU A 6 13.08 -14.55 -5.71
CA LEU A 6 13.52 -15.16 -4.47
C LEU A 6 13.05 -14.39 -3.23
N VAL A 7 13.11 -13.06 -3.30
CA VAL A 7 12.65 -12.21 -2.21
C VAL A 7 11.12 -12.27 -2.05
N GLU A 8 10.37 -12.37 -3.14
CA GLU A 8 8.91 -12.60 -3.10
C GLU A 8 8.53 -13.94 -2.44
N MET A 9 9.39 -14.95 -2.58
CA MET A 9 9.26 -16.24 -1.89
C MET A 9 9.67 -16.17 -0.41
N GLY A 10 10.06 -14.99 0.11
CA GLY A 10 10.46 -14.78 1.50
C GLY A 10 11.94 -15.07 1.79
N TYR A 11 12.78 -15.29 0.79
CA TYR A 11 14.21 -15.51 1.00
C TYR A 11 14.98 -14.19 1.15
N LYS A 12 16.06 -14.22 1.98
CA LYS A 12 17.08 -13.17 2.03
C LYS A 12 18.16 -13.48 1.01
N VAL A 13 18.52 -12.53 0.16
CA VAL A 13 19.47 -12.69 -0.94
C VAL A 13 20.72 -11.86 -0.68
N ALA A 14 21.86 -12.50 -0.47
CA ALA A 14 23.15 -11.85 -0.34
C ALA A 14 23.79 -11.62 -1.71
N ILE A 15 24.20 -10.38 -1.99
CA ILE A 15 24.94 -10.00 -3.20
C ILE A 15 26.41 -9.92 -2.83
N ALA A 16 27.24 -10.69 -3.54
CA ALA A 16 28.69 -10.68 -3.38
C ALA A 16 29.36 -10.18 -4.65
N GLU A 17 30.26 -9.20 -4.51
CA GLU A 17 31.02 -8.62 -5.59
C GLU A 17 32.51 -8.97 -5.50
N GLN A 18 33.21 -8.84 -6.61
CA GLN A 18 34.66 -9.02 -6.66
C GLN A 18 35.35 -7.75 -6.18
N MET A 19 36.21 -7.89 -5.18
CA MET A 19 36.88 -6.73 -4.51
C MET A 19 38.26 -6.40 -5.11
N GLU A 20 38.74 -7.21 -6.07
CA GLU A 20 40.05 -7.00 -6.70
C GLU A 20 40.00 -7.31 -8.21
N ASP A 21 40.91 -6.70 -8.97
CA ASP A 21 41.01 -6.92 -10.40
C ASP A 21 41.44 -8.40 -10.68
N PRO A 22 40.66 -9.18 -11.44
CA PRO A 22 41.00 -10.58 -11.82
C PRO A 22 42.37 -10.73 -12.42
N LYS A 23 42.92 -9.69 -13.07
CA LYS A 23 44.25 -9.69 -13.67
C LYS A 23 45.40 -9.56 -12.67
N GLN A 24 45.09 -9.05 -11.47
CA GLN A 24 46.06 -8.84 -10.39
C GLN A 24 45.92 -9.85 -9.25
N ALA A 25 44.87 -10.66 -9.26
CA ALA A 25 44.60 -11.66 -8.25
C ALA A 25 45.58 -12.80 -8.27
N VAL A 26 46.16 -13.14 -7.13
CA VAL A 26 46.98 -14.32 -6.92
C VAL A 26 46.11 -15.46 -6.39
N GLY A 27 45.56 -16.27 -7.30
CA GLY A 27 44.67 -17.37 -6.94
C GLY A 27 43.19 -17.08 -7.23
N VAL A 28 42.28 -17.38 -6.25
CA VAL A 28 40.85 -17.08 -6.39
C VAL A 28 40.59 -15.63 -6.05
N VAL A 29 39.91 -14.90 -6.94
CA VAL A 29 39.52 -13.49 -6.74
C VAL A 29 38.72 -13.32 -5.44
N LYS A 30 39.13 -12.39 -4.59
CA LYS A 30 38.45 -12.07 -3.33
C LYS A 30 37.05 -11.53 -3.61
N ARG A 31 36.05 -12.10 -2.94
CA ARG A 31 34.66 -11.64 -3.01
C ARG A 31 34.17 -11.31 -1.61
N GLU A 32 33.40 -10.24 -1.50
CA GLU A 32 32.75 -9.85 -0.26
C GLU A 32 31.27 -9.61 -0.51
N VAL A 33 30.46 -9.84 0.52
CA VAL A 33 29.02 -9.49 0.49
C VAL A 33 28.93 -7.97 0.61
N VAL A 34 28.30 -7.34 -0.36
CA VAL A 34 28.14 -5.88 -0.42
C VAL A 34 26.72 -5.41 -0.12
N GLN A 35 25.75 -6.32 -0.11
CA GLN A 35 24.38 -6.03 0.19
C GLN A 35 23.62 -7.33 0.50
N VAL A 36 22.67 -7.26 1.45
CA VAL A 36 21.66 -8.31 1.65
C VAL A 36 20.28 -7.71 1.35
N ILE A 37 19.58 -8.28 0.37
CA ILE A 37 18.23 -7.86 0.01
C ILE A 37 17.24 -8.79 0.70
N THR A 38 16.28 -8.20 1.41
CA THR A 38 15.23 -8.90 2.15
C THR A 38 13.85 -8.41 1.69
N PRO A 39 12.74 -9.08 2.01
CA PRO A 39 11.40 -8.63 1.63
C PRO A 39 11.09 -7.17 2.02
N GLY A 40 11.60 -6.70 3.17
CA GLY A 40 11.41 -5.34 3.65
C GLY A 40 12.41 -4.30 3.10
N THR A 41 13.53 -4.74 2.48
CA THR A 41 14.58 -3.83 1.99
C THR A 41 14.70 -3.75 0.47
N VAL A 42 13.72 -4.25 -0.28
CA VAL A 42 13.68 -4.14 -1.75
C VAL A 42 13.44 -2.70 -2.17
N VAL A 43 14.39 -2.14 -2.91
CA VAL A 43 14.33 -0.76 -3.45
C VAL A 43 13.87 -0.73 -4.90
N ASP A 44 14.30 -1.72 -5.70
CA ASP A 44 13.95 -1.85 -7.13
C ASP A 44 12.93 -2.98 -7.30
N SER A 45 11.65 -2.68 -7.10
CA SER A 45 10.61 -3.60 -7.56
C SER A 45 10.32 -3.33 -9.04
N SER A 46 10.53 -4.32 -9.89
CA SER A 46 10.09 -4.31 -11.29
C SER A 46 8.55 -4.34 -11.43
N LYS A 47 7.83 -4.25 -10.32
CA LYS A 47 6.38 -4.24 -10.28
C LYS A 47 5.83 -2.87 -10.65
N PRO A 48 4.76 -2.82 -11.46
CA PRO A 48 4.06 -1.58 -11.80
C PRO A 48 3.31 -0.97 -10.59
N ASP A 49 3.29 -1.65 -9.44
CA ASP A 49 2.62 -1.20 -8.24
C ASP A 49 3.54 -0.22 -7.49
N ASN A 50 3.21 1.08 -7.60
CA ASN A 50 3.94 2.17 -6.93
C ASN A 50 3.70 2.24 -5.42
N ALA A 51 3.20 1.17 -4.78
CA ALA A 51 2.94 1.12 -3.35
C ALA A 51 4.23 1.16 -2.52
N ASN A 52 4.10 1.61 -1.27
CA ASN A 52 5.16 1.54 -0.28
C ASN A 52 5.49 0.09 0.08
N ASN A 53 6.74 -0.15 0.50
CA ASN A 53 7.23 -1.42 1.01
C ASN A 53 7.79 -1.20 2.41
N PHE A 54 6.92 -1.31 3.43
CA PHE A 54 7.32 -1.04 4.79
C PHE A 54 8.06 -2.21 5.44
N LEU A 55 9.23 -1.90 6.01
CA LEU A 55 9.96 -2.72 6.96
C LEU A 55 9.62 -2.26 8.37
N VAL A 56 9.19 -3.18 9.23
CA VAL A 56 8.76 -2.85 10.59
C VAL A 56 9.75 -3.40 11.61
N ALA A 57 10.01 -2.66 12.68
CA ALA A 57 10.69 -3.18 13.87
C ALA A 57 9.77 -3.10 15.09
N ILE A 58 9.91 -4.05 16.01
CA ILE A 58 9.20 -4.07 17.29
C ILE A 58 10.19 -4.25 18.43
N ASP A 59 9.96 -3.53 19.52
CA ASP A 59 10.72 -3.61 20.77
C ASP A 59 9.77 -3.59 21.97
N LYS A 60 10.26 -3.91 23.15
CA LYS A 60 9.45 -3.98 24.35
C LYS A 60 10.18 -3.43 25.57
N ALA A 61 9.51 -2.55 26.31
CA ALA A 61 9.97 -2.06 27.61
C ALA A 61 8.84 -2.20 28.65
N GLY A 62 9.02 -3.11 29.60
CA GLY A 62 7.98 -3.44 30.58
C GLY A 62 6.73 -4.01 29.93
N SER A 63 5.59 -3.33 30.06
CA SER A 63 4.30 -3.71 29.45
C SER A 63 4.06 -3.04 28.10
N ARG A 64 4.84 -2.02 27.72
CA ARG A 64 4.64 -1.24 26.49
C ARG A 64 5.51 -1.78 25.35
N PHE A 65 5.02 -1.60 24.13
CA PHE A 65 5.70 -1.96 22.90
C PHE A 65 6.08 -0.72 22.12
N GLY A 66 7.32 -0.69 21.62
CA GLY A 66 7.75 0.27 20.59
C GLY A 66 7.57 -0.36 19.22
N LEU A 67 7.06 0.40 18.28
CA LEU A 67 6.98 0.03 16.87
C LEU A 67 7.59 1.13 16.02
N ALA A 68 8.52 0.76 15.14
CA ALA A 68 9.05 1.66 14.12
C ALA A 68 8.87 1.03 12.73
N TYR A 69 8.62 1.87 11.73
CA TYR A 69 8.57 1.39 10.36
C TYR A 69 9.22 2.38 9.39
N MET A 70 9.77 1.87 8.32
CA MET A 70 10.33 2.67 7.24
C MET A 70 10.09 2.05 5.87
N ASP A 71 10.05 2.89 4.85
CA ASP A 71 10.17 2.47 3.46
C ASP A 71 11.56 2.87 2.94
N VAL A 72 12.42 1.89 2.74
CA VAL A 72 13.80 2.12 2.28
C VAL A 72 13.83 2.72 0.87
N SER A 73 12.76 2.59 0.08
CA SER A 73 12.69 3.13 -1.28
C SER A 73 12.27 4.61 -1.36
N THR A 74 11.56 5.12 -0.34
CA THR A 74 11.11 6.52 -0.27
C THR A 74 11.82 7.32 0.82
N GLY A 75 12.39 6.63 1.81
CA GLY A 75 13.07 7.22 2.94
C GLY A 75 12.14 7.57 4.11
N GLU A 76 10.85 7.30 4.02
CA GLU A 76 9.90 7.52 5.11
C GLU A 76 10.26 6.70 6.35
N PHE A 77 10.19 7.33 7.54
CA PHE A 77 10.56 6.70 8.79
C PHE A 77 9.72 7.23 9.94
N PHE A 78 9.04 6.32 10.65
CA PHE A 78 8.11 6.64 11.73
C PHE A 78 8.29 5.71 12.93
N ALA A 79 7.95 6.22 14.13
CA ALA A 79 7.96 5.45 15.35
C ALA A 79 6.77 5.81 16.25
N THR A 80 6.29 4.84 17.04
CA THR A 80 5.18 4.99 17.99
C THR A 80 5.30 4.01 19.15
N GLU A 81 4.59 4.28 20.24
CA GLU A 81 4.40 3.36 21.35
C GLU A 81 2.99 2.78 21.37
N LEU A 82 2.87 1.52 21.77
CA LEU A 82 1.64 0.76 21.84
C LEU A 82 1.48 0.06 23.18
N ASP A 83 0.25 -0.06 23.66
CA ASP A 83 -0.03 -0.57 25.00
C ASP A 83 -0.02 -2.10 25.06
N ASP A 84 -0.33 -2.79 23.97
CA ASP A 84 -0.47 -4.24 23.94
C ASP A 84 -0.02 -4.86 22.59
N PHE A 85 0.27 -6.17 22.61
CA PHE A 85 0.72 -6.92 21.44
C PHE A 85 -0.35 -7.05 20.35
N SER A 86 -1.63 -7.02 20.70
CA SER A 86 -2.73 -7.03 19.72
C SER A 86 -2.73 -5.76 18.88
N SER A 87 -2.42 -4.62 19.50
CA SER A 87 -2.25 -3.34 18.79
C SER A 87 -1.04 -3.35 17.86
N VAL A 88 0.07 -3.99 18.28
CA VAL A 88 1.25 -4.22 17.42
C VAL A 88 0.87 -5.05 16.20
N CYS A 89 0.19 -6.17 16.38
CA CYS A 89 -0.26 -7.02 15.27
C CYS A 89 -1.18 -6.27 14.31
N SER A 90 -2.12 -5.48 14.85
CA SER A 90 -3.04 -4.66 14.05
C SER A 90 -2.30 -3.63 13.19
N GLU A 91 -1.30 -2.96 13.77
CA GLU A 91 -0.52 -1.95 13.05
C GLU A 91 0.37 -2.59 11.97
N ILE A 92 1.01 -3.72 12.24
CA ILE A 92 1.79 -4.50 11.25
C ILE A 92 0.91 -4.91 10.06
N GLN A 93 -0.32 -5.36 10.32
CA GLN A 93 -1.28 -5.71 9.27
C GLN A 93 -1.71 -4.49 8.44
N ASN A 94 -1.98 -3.36 9.10
CA ASN A 94 -2.32 -2.09 8.45
C ASN A 94 -1.20 -1.62 7.53
N LEU A 95 0.07 -1.76 7.96
CA LEU A 95 1.25 -1.44 7.16
C LEU A 95 1.50 -2.44 6.02
N LYS A 96 0.79 -3.58 6.00
CA LYS A 96 1.01 -4.68 5.05
C LYS A 96 2.48 -5.12 5.01
N ALA A 97 3.17 -5.06 6.16
CA ALA A 97 4.56 -5.45 6.26
C ALA A 97 4.75 -6.93 5.90
N ARG A 98 5.88 -7.24 5.27
CA ARG A 98 6.26 -8.64 4.94
C ARG A 98 7.38 -9.16 5.82
N GLU A 99 8.08 -8.25 6.48
CA GLU A 99 9.20 -8.53 7.35
C GLU A 99 9.12 -7.68 8.61
N VAL A 100 9.40 -8.32 9.75
CA VAL A 100 9.44 -7.66 11.06
C VAL A 100 10.78 -7.93 11.73
N VAL A 101 11.45 -6.87 12.16
CA VAL A 101 12.68 -6.91 12.94
C VAL A 101 12.33 -6.94 14.42
N VAL A 102 12.71 -7.98 15.13
CA VAL A 102 12.39 -8.16 16.55
C VAL A 102 13.59 -7.74 17.41
N GLY A 103 13.37 -6.75 18.26
CA GLY A 103 14.39 -6.15 19.13
C GLY A 103 14.49 -6.74 20.53
N TYR A 104 13.67 -7.72 20.88
CA TYR A 104 13.61 -8.35 22.20
C TYR A 104 13.42 -9.87 22.07
N ASP A 105 13.49 -10.59 23.20
CA ASP A 105 13.22 -12.02 23.18
C ASP A 105 11.70 -12.28 23.11
N LEU A 106 11.26 -12.65 21.91
CA LEU A 106 9.85 -12.83 21.57
C LEU A 106 9.34 -14.13 22.21
N PRO A 107 8.21 -14.10 22.95
CA PRO A 107 7.55 -15.31 23.43
C PRO A 107 7.11 -16.22 22.27
N GLU A 108 7.19 -17.53 22.46
CA GLU A 108 6.83 -18.51 21.42
C GLU A 108 5.38 -18.35 20.91
N ALA A 109 4.45 -18.01 21.80
CA ALA A 109 3.06 -17.72 21.42
C ALA A 109 2.94 -16.52 20.47
N ASP A 110 3.68 -15.43 20.74
CA ASP A 110 3.68 -14.22 19.92
C ASP A 110 4.40 -14.47 18.57
N GLU A 111 5.47 -15.28 18.60
CA GLU A 111 6.16 -15.71 17.37
C GLU A 111 5.24 -16.51 16.45
N GLN A 112 4.45 -17.45 17.02
CA GLN A 112 3.47 -18.21 16.23
C GLN A 112 2.41 -17.31 15.59
N VAL A 113 1.96 -16.26 16.26
CA VAL A 113 1.03 -15.28 15.69
C VAL A 113 1.68 -14.58 14.48
N LEU A 114 2.88 -14.03 14.65
CA LEU A 114 3.55 -13.28 13.57
C LEU A 114 3.88 -14.16 12.36
N VAL A 115 4.40 -15.38 12.60
CA VAL A 115 4.84 -16.26 11.51
C VAL A 115 3.69 -17.03 10.87
N LYS A 116 2.82 -17.67 11.70
CA LYS A 116 1.79 -18.57 11.16
C LYS A 116 0.50 -17.87 10.79
N GLN A 117 0.07 -16.87 11.60
CA GLN A 117 -1.20 -16.17 11.33
C GLN A 117 -0.99 -14.98 10.39
N LEU A 118 0.08 -14.20 10.58
CA LEU A 118 0.35 -13.01 9.78
C LEU A 118 1.30 -13.27 8.60
N ASN A 119 1.87 -14.48 8.50
CA ASN A 119 2.78 -14.90 7.43
C ASN A 119 3.97 -13.95 7.23
N LEU A 120 4.62 -13.54 8.33
CA LEU A 120 5.71 -12.59 8.34
C LEU A 120 7.07 -13.29 8.39
N LEU A 121 8.05 -12.72 7.70
CA LEU A 121 9.45 -13.05 7.89
C LEU A 121 9.97 -12.35 9.16
N LEU A 122 10.51 -13.09 10.10
CA LEU A 122 11.13 -12.52 11.29
C LEU A 122 12.63 -12.38 11.12
N SER A 123 13.15 -11.23 11.52
CA SER A 123 14.57 -10.90 11.61
C SER A 123 14.87 -10.44 13.03
N LYS A 124 16.05 -10.74 13.57
CA LYS A 124 16.43 -10.32 14.92
C LYS A 124 17.50 -9.24 14.85
N GLU A 125 17.29 -8.17 15.61
CA GLU A 125 18.27 -7.11 15.82
C GLU A 125 18.14 -6.58 17.26
N THR A 126 19.22 -6.65 18.02
CA THR A 126 19.24 -6.19 19.40
C THR A 126 20.16 -4.99 19.64
N GLU A 127 21.05 -4.73 18.66
CA GLU A 127 21.95 -3.57 18.71
C GLU A 127 21.21 -2.32 18.21
N VAL A 128 21.52 -1.18 18.79
CA VAL A 128 20.93 0.12 18.45
C VAL A 128 21.98 0.90 17.66
N TYR A 129 21.60 1.37 16.48
CA TYR A 129 22.38 2.35 15.72
C TYR A 129 21.97 3.74 16.19
N ASP A 130 22.89 4.41 16.87
CA ASP A 130 22.65 5.75 17.42
C ASP A 130 23.13 6.79 16.41
N ASP A 131 22.21 7.28 15.59
CA ASP A 131 22.44 8.37 14.65
C ASP A 131 21.56 9.57 15.02
N VAL A 132 22.19 10.57 15.62
CA VAL A 132 21.54 11.83 16.04
C VAL A 132 20.93 12.63 14.87
N HIS A 133 21.29 12.31 13.62
CA HIS A 133 20.72 12.96 12.44
C HIS A 133 19.40 12.30 12.02
N LEU A 134 19.22 11.01 12.30
CA LEU A 134 18.05 10.23 11.90
C LEU A 134 17.09 9.94 13.05
N ILE A 135 17.53 10.01 14.31
CA ILE A 135 16.70 9.84 15.50
C ILE A 135 16.46 11.22 16.12
N ASP A 136 15.18 11.65 16.13
CA ASP A 136 14.81 12.94 16.72
C ASP A 136 14.76 12.87 18.23
N THR A 137 15.16 13.95 18.91
CA THR A 137 15.08 14.09 20.37
C THR A 137 13.65 14.20 20.91
N SER A 138 12.67 14.37 20.02
CA SER A 138 11.23 14.35 20.39
C SER A 138 10.68 12.94 20.60
N LEU A 139 11.41 11.90 20.16
CA LEU A 139 11.03 10.51 20.37
C LEU A 139 11.22 10.11 21.85
N THR A 140 10.35 9.22 22.32
CA THR A 140 10.54 8.58 23.64
C THR A 140 11.75 7.65 23.64
N ASP A 141 12.20 7.22 24.81
CA ASP A 141 13.33 6.28 24.93
C ASP A 141 13.03 4.94 24.21
N LEU A 142 11.80 4.47 24.25
CA LEU A 142 11.39 3.22 23.60
C LEU A 142 11.27 3.39 22.08
N GLU A 143 10.73 4.51 21.62
CA GLU A 143 10.67 4.85 20.18
C GLU A 143 12.09 5.01 19.61
N SER A 144 12.97 5.68 20.33
CA SER A 144 14.38 5.85 19.93
C SER A 144 15.10 4.49 19.87
N SER A 145 14.84 3.60 20.84
CA SER A 145 15.40 2.25 20.85
C SER A 145 14.95 1.44 19.65
N VAL A 146 13.64 1.36 19.38
CA VAL A 146 13.12 0.57 18.26
C VAL A 146 13.53 1.15 16.90
N ALA A 147 13.54 2.47 16.77
CA ALA A 147 14.03 3.16 15.57
C ALA A 147 15.53 2.89 15.33
N GLY A 148 16.36 2.95 16.38
CA GLY A 148 17.77 2.63 16.29
C GLY A 148 18.06 1.18 15.93
N LYS A 149 17.24 0.21 16.42
CA LYS A 149 17.33 -1.20 16.01
C LYS A 149 16.95 -1.40 14.55
N LEU A 150 15.93 -0.69 14.07
CA LEU A 150 15.53 -0.73 12.65
C LEU A 150 16.65 -0.18 11.77
N LEU A 151 17.24 0.96 12.14
CA LEU A 151 18.40 1.55 11.44
C LEU A 151 19.59 0.60 11.43
N GLN A 152 19.92 -0.04 12.57
CA GLN A 152 21.00 -1.02 12.65
C GLN A 152 20.79 -2.18 11.69
N TYR A 153 19.59 -2.70 11.65
CA TYR A 153 19.24 -3.77 10.71
C TYR A 153 19.42 -3.34 9.26
N VAL A 154 18.94 -2.15 8.89
CA VAL A 154 19.07 -1.62 7.54
C VAL A 154 20.53 -1.32 7.21
N HIS A 155 21.31 -0.70 8.13
CA HIS A 155 22.73 -0.47 7.94
C HIS A 155 23.50 -1.79 7.71
N ARG A 156 23.23 -2.82 8.52
CA ARG A 156 23.86 -4.13 8.38
C ARG A 156 23.48 -4.85 7.09
N THR A 157 22.27 -4.69 6.59
CA THR A 157 21.82 -5.35 5.36
C THR A 157 22.22 -4.59 4.11
N GLN A 158 22.22 -3.25 4.14
CA GLN A 158 22.58 -2.41 3.00
C GLN A 158 24.08 -2.12 2.91
N MET A 159 24.84 -2.26 4.02
CA MET A 159 26.30 -2.09 4.12
C MET A 159 26.81 -0.73 3.56
N ARG A 160 26.01 0.31 3.70
CA ARG A 160 26.30 1.69 3.29
C ARG A 160 25.49 2.68 4.07
N GLU A 161 25.92 3.95 4.10
CA GLU A 161 25.10 5.04 4.56
C GLU A 161 23.98 5.32 3.59
N LEU A 162 22.80 5.67 4.13
CA LEU A 162 21.57 5.93 3.38
C LEU A 162 21.13 7.37 3.64
N SER A 163 21.72 8.32 2.91
CA SER A 163 21.50 9.76 3.05
C SER A 163 20.06 10.20 2.74
N HIS A 164 19.25 9.34 2.14
CA HIS A 164 17.83 9.63 1.82
C HIS A 164 16.86 9.25 2.92
N LEU A 165 17.29 8.57 3.99
CA LEU A 165 16.40 8.28 5.11
C LEU A 165 16.04 9.57 5.82
N GLN A 166 14.73 9.78 6.03
CA GLN A 166 14.21 10.91 6.79
C GLN A 166 14.42 10.66 8.29
N LYS A 167 14.38 11.73 9.08
CA LYS A 167 14.34 11.59 10.54
C LYS A 167 13.11 10.78 10.95
N ALA A 168 13.30 9.87 11.90
CA ALA A 168 12.20 9.12 12.50
C ALA A 168 11.21 10.11 13.14
N GLN A 169 9.97 10.09 12.67
CA GLN A 169 8.91 10.95 13.15
C GLN A 169 8.03 10.20 14.14
N HIS A 170 7.72 10.83 15.27
CA HIS A 170 6.70 10.34 16.17
C HIS A 170 5.33 10.43 15.50
N TYR A 171 4.48 9.42 15.67
CA TYR A 171 3.07 9.49 15.34
C TYR A 171 2.22 8.80 16.42
N GLU A 172 1.05 9.35 16.69
CA GLU A 172 0.06 8.69 17.52
C GLU A 172 -1.02 8.06 16.64
N ILE A 173 -1.37 6.80 16.93
CA ILE A 173 -2.48 6.14 16.22
C ILE A 173 -3.78 6.92 16.42
N LYS A 174 -3.92 7.60 17.57
CA LYS A 174 -5.10 8.43 17.91
C LYS A 174 -5.27 9.68 17.04
N ASP A 175 -4.24 10.12 16.34
CA ASP A 175 -4.32 11.26 15.41
C ASP A 175 -5.11 10.92 14.15
N TYR A 176 -5.39 9.65 13.95
CA TYR A 176 -6.08 9.12 12.77
C TYR A 176 -7.34 8.33 13.17
N LEU A 177 -8.32 8.33 12.28
CA LEU A 177 -9.50 7.49 12.36
C LEU A 177 -9.08 6.02 12.41
N GLN A 178 -9.31 5.36 13.54
CA GLN A 178 -8.86 4.00 13.77
C GLN A 178 -9.75 2.99 13.04
N MET A 179 -9.14 2.12 12.28
CA MET A 179 -9.80 1.01 11.59
C MET A 179 -8.87 -0.20 11.59
N SER A 180 -9.39 -1.36 11.94
CA SER A 180 -8.66 -2.62 11.79
C SER A 180 -8.48 -2.97 10.32
N TYR A 181 -7.51 -3.85 10.01
CA TYR A 181 -7.36 -4.38 8.65
C TYR A 181 -8.66 -5.03 8.13
N ALA A 182 -9.37 -5.76 8.98
CA ALA A 182 -10.67 -6.37 8.63
C ALA A 182 -11.71 -5.29 8.25
N THR A 183 -11.79 -4.19 9.02
CA THR A 183 -12.66 -3.05 8.72
C THR A 183 -12.30 -2.42 7.36
N LYS A 184 -11.02 -2.13 7.13
CA LYS A 184 -10.54 -1.55 5.85
C LYS A 184 -10.84 -2.46 4.66
N SER A 185 -10.66 -3.77 4.84
CA SER A 185 -10.97 -4.78 3.83
C SER A 185 -12.46 -4.90 3.56
N SER A 186 -13.29 -4.95 4.62
CA SER A 186 -14.75 -5.06 4.46
C SER A 186 -15.38 -3.83 3.80
N LEU A 187 -14.72 -2.67 3.89
CA LEU A 187 -15.14 -1.43 3.23
C LEU A 187 -14.54 -1.24 1.83
N ASP A 188 -13.73 -2.20 1.35
CA ASP A 188 -13.04 -2.12 0.06
C ASP A 188 -12.26 -0.80 -0.10
N LEU A 189 -11.50 -0.35 0.91
CA LEU A 189 -10.86 0.97 0.87
C LEU A 189 -9.74 1.05 -0.16
N LEU A 190 -8.77 0.16 -0.13
CA LEU A 190 -7.59 0.18 -1.01
C LEU A 190 -7.65 -0.84 -2.13
N GLU A 191 -8.28 -1.97 -1.88
CA GLU A 191 -8.42 -3.10 -2.79
C GLU A 191 -9.81 -3.72 -2.57
N ASN A 192 -10.39 -4.28 -3.63
CA ASN A 192 -11.63 -5.03 -3.51
C ASN A 192 -11.37 -6.37 -2.82
N ALA A 193 -11.99 -6.62 -1.68
CA ALA A 193 -11.75 -7.79 -0.83
C ALA A 193 -11.97 -9.13 -1.54
N ARG A 194 -12.86 -9.18 -2.54
CA ARG A 194 -13.17 -10.41 -3.29
C ARG A 194 -12.13 -10.72 -4.37
N THR A 195 -11.61 -9.69 -5.05
CA THR A 195 -10.74 -9.85 -6.21
C THR A 195 -9.28 -9.58 -5.91
N GLY A 196 -8.94 -8.94 -4.78
CA GLY A 196 -7.61 -8.46 -4.43
C GLY A 196 -7.06 -7.37 -5.37
N LYS A 197 -7.93 -6.76 -6.20
CA LYS A 197 -7.52 -5.76 -7.19
C LYS A 197 -7.94 -4.36 -6.76
N LYS A 198 -7.24 -3.34 -7.29
CA LYS A 198 -7.58 -1.92 -7.11
C LYS A 198 -8.99 -1.61 -7.61
N HIS A 199 -9.41 -2.15 -8.74
CA HIS A 199 -10.74 -1.92 -9.34
C HIS A 199 -11.87 -2.32 -8.40
N GLY A 200 -12.81 -1.39 -8.19
CA GLY A 200 -13.94 -1.57 -7.28
C GLY A 200 -13.63 -1.23 -5.82
N SER A 201 -12.52 -0.56 -5.53
CA SER A 201 -12.19 0.01 -4.22
C SER A 201 -12.44 1.53 -4.18
N LEU A 202 -12.45 2.11 -2.96
CA LEU A 202 -12.50 3.56 -2.79
C LEU A 202 -11.27 4.24 -3.43
N PHE A 203 -10.10 3.65 -3.27
CA PHE A 203 -8.87 4.13 -3.88
C PHE A 203 -8.96 4.17 -5.42
N TRP A 204 -9.52 3.15 -6.06
CA TRP A 204 -9.76 3.16 -7.50
C TRP A 204 -10.64 4.32 -7.94
N LEU A 205 -11.67 4.64 -7.16
CA LEU A 205 -12.59 5.73 -7.47
C LEU A 205 -11.94 7.11 -7.38
N LEU A 206 -11.11 7.32 -6.34
CA LEU A 206 -10.53 8.63 -6.02
C LEU A 206 -9.20 8.93 -6.72
N ASP A 207 -8.57 7.92 -7.32
CA ASP A 207 -7.23 8.06 -7.89
C ASP A 207 -7.26 8.65 -9.31
N GLU A 208 -7.28 9.97 -9.35
CA GLU A 208 -7.02 10.80 -10.54
C GLU A 208 -5.65 11.48 -10.45
N THR A 209 -4.75 10.98 -9.58
CA THR A 209 -3.39 11.50 -9.43
C THR A 209 -2.56 11.33 -10.71
N LYS A 210 -1.60 12.21 -10.92
CA LYS A 210 -0.73 12.22 -12.12
C LYS A 210 0.70 11.80 -11.79
N THR A 211 1.06 11.77 -10.52
CA THR A 211 2.39 11.40 -10.03
C THR A 211 2.35 10.14 -9.17
N ALA A 212 3.43 9.37 -9.17
CA ALA A 212 3.55 8.19 -8.31
C ALA A 212 3.55 8.57 -6.81
N MET A 213 4.14 9.71 -6.47
CA MET A 213 4.16 10.27 -5.11
C MET A 213 2.75 10.64 -4.65
N GLY A 214 1.97 11.32 -5.49
CA GLY A 214 0.57 11.64 -5.22
C GLY A 214 -0.27 10.37 -5.00
N MET A 215 -0.08 9.35 -5.82
CA MET A 215 -0.76 8.08 -5.67
C MET A 215 -0.46 7.41 -4.31
N ARG A 216 0.80 7.40 -3.86
CA ARG A 216 1.18 6.87 -2.53
C ARG A 216 0.54 7.69 -1.41
N LEU A 217 0.59 9.01 -1.52
CA LEU A 217 0.00 9.89 -0.51
C LEU A 217 -1.52 9.76 -0.44
N LEU A 218 -2.23 9.65 -1.56
CA LEU A 218 -3.67 9.40 -1.59
C LEU A 218 -4.02 8.08 -0.88
N ARG A 219 -3.23 7.03 -1.13
CA ARG A 219 -3.37 5.74 -0.47
C ARG A 219 -3.23 5.87 1.05
N THR A 220 -2.23 6.63 1.50
CA THR A 220 -2.03 6.95 2.93
C THR A 220 -3.20 7.74 3.52
N TRP A 221 -3.74 8.72 2.80
CA TRP A 221 -4.87 9.51 3.30
C TRP A 221 -6.17 8.69 3.43
N ILE A 222 -6.40 7.74 2.53
CA ILE A 222 -7.53 6.80 2.63
C ILE A 222 -7.31 5.82 3.79
N ASP A 223 -6.09 5.34 3.96
CA ASP A 223 -5.72 4.37 5.00
C ASP A 223 -5.75 4.98 6.40
N ARG A 224 -5.41 6.26 6.53
CA ARG A 224 -5.28 7.03 7.78
C ARG A 224 -6.01 8.37 7.68
N PRO A 225 -7.36 8.40 7.67
CA PRO A 225 -8.10 9.64 7.71
C PRO A 225 -7.83 10.40 9.01
N LEU A 226 -7.94 11.72 8.99
CA LEU A 226 -7.61 12.60 10.11
C LEU A 226 -8.74 12.64 11.15
N VAL A 227 -8.39 12.90 12.42
CA VAL A 227 -9.33 13.28 13.47
C VAL A 227 -9.22 14.77 13.82
N ASN A 228 -8.20 15.46 13.34
CA ASN A 228 -8.05 16.89 13.53
C ASN A 228 -8.93 17.67 12.53
N GLN A 229 -10.03 18.23 13.01
CA GLN A 229 -10.99 18.95 12.18
C GLN A 229 -10.36 20.14 11.43
N ALA A 230 -9.45 20.88 12.05
CA ALA A 230 -8.82 22.03 11.42
C ALA A 230 -8.00 21.61 10.19
N ALA A 231 -7.24 20.50 10.31
CA ALA A 231 -6.47 19.96 9.20
C ALA A 231 -7.35 19.38 8.10
N ILE A 232 -8.51 18.80 8.44
CA ILE A 232 -9.50 18.33 7.46
C ILE A 232 -10.04 19.52 6.66
N VAL A 233 -10.43 20.59 7.37
CA VAL A 233 -11.00 21.80 6.75
C VAL A 233 -9.97 22.52 5.87
N GLU A 234 -8.69 22.52 6.26
CA GLU A 234 -7.59 23.05 5.42
C GLU A 234 -7.55 22.36 4.06
N ARG A 235 -7.60 21.03 4.03
CA ARG A 235 -7.66 20.26 2.76
C ARG A 235 -8.90 20.61 1.94
N GLN A 236 -10.07 20.69 2.58
CA GLN A 236 -11.33 21.04 1.92
C GLN A 236 -11.31 22.46 1.34
N ASN A 237 -10.68 23.42 2.00
CA ASN A 237 -10.52 24.77 1.50
C ASN A 237 -9.74 24.80 0.19
N ILE A 238 -8.63 24.06 0.11
CA ILE A 238 -7.82 23.97 -1.12
C ILE A 238 -8.59 23.27 -2.24
N ILE A 239 -9.33 22.20 -1.91
CA ILE A 239 -10.20 21.53 -2.89
C ILE A 239 -11.25 22.53 -3.44
N GLN A 240 -11.84 23.37 -2.59
CA GLN A 240 -12.79 24.39 -3.02
C GLN A 240 -12.14 25.39 -3.99
N VAL A 241 -10.94 25.88 -3.67
CA VAL A 241 -10.18 26.78 -4.59
C VAL A 241 -9.98 26.12 -5.95
N PHE A 242 -9.63 24.84 -5.99
CA PHE A 242 -9.45 24.09 -7.24
C PHE A 242 -10.76 23.87 -8.01
N LEU A 243 -11.89 23.71 -7.29
CA LEU A 243 -13.21 23.59 -7.93
C LEU A 243 -13.68 24.91 -8.54
N ASP A 244 -13.43 26.02 -7.88
CA ASP A 244 -13.85 27.35 -8.32
C ASP A 244 -13.03 27.84 -9.53
N ASN A 245 -11.84 27.25 -9.79
CA ASN A 245 -10.90 27.67 -10.83
C ASN A 245 -10.58 26.51 -11.79
N PHE A 246 -11.52 26.17 -12.65
CA PHE A 246 -11.46 25.00 -13.53
C PHE A 246 -10.27 25.03 -14.51
N PHE A 247 -9.99 26.18 -15.14
CA PHE A 247 -8.94 26.27 -16.17
C PHE A 247 -7.55 26.12 -15.56
N GLU A 248 -7.28 26.84 -14.49
CA GLU A 248 -6.01 26.78 -13.75
C GLU A 248 -5.77 25.39 -13.20
N ARG A 249 -6.81 24.71 -12.66
CA ARG A 249 -6.72 23.30 -12.24
C ARG A 249 -6.43 22.37 -13.40
N SER A 250 -7.01 22.60 -14.58
CA SER A 250 -6.74 21.79 -15.77
C SER A 250 -5.27 21.93 -16.21
N ASP A 251 -4.73 23.14 -16.20
CA ASP A 251 -3.33 23.42 -16.52
C ASP A 251 -2.40 22.78 -15.47
N LEU A 252 -2.78 22.84 -14.19
CA LEU A 252 -2.07 22.17 -13.11
C LEU A 252 -2.02 20.65 -13.33
N THR A 253 -3.16 20.05 -13.65
CA THR A 253 -3.28 18.61 -13.92
C THR A 253 -2.38 18.17 -15.08
N GLU A 254 -2.29 18.98 -16.13
CA GLU A 254 -1.44 18.69 -17.30
C GLU A 254 0.06 18.83 -16.93
N SER A 255 0.42 19.87 -16.16
CA SER A 255 1.81 20.09 -15.74
C SER A 255 2.32 18.99 -14.82
N LEU A 256 1.47 18.41 -13.96
CA LEU A 256 1.84 17.31 -13.06
C LEU A 256 2.20 16.02 -13.82
N LYS A 257 1.71 15.80 -15.04
CA LYS A 257 2.10 14.64 -15.87
C LYS A 257 3.58 14.61 -16.24
N GLY A 258 4.23 15.77 -16.25
CA GLY A 258 5.67 15.90 -16.52
C GLY A 258 6.57 15.62 -15.31
N VAL A 259 6.00 15.32 -14.16
CA VAL A 259 6.72 15.09 -12.90
C VAL A 259 7.02 13.61 -12.70
N TYR A 260 8.30 13.28 -12.59
CA TYR A 260 8.77 11.93 -12.26
C TYR A 260 8.84 11.71 -10.74
N ASP A 261 9.05 10.47 -10.32
CA ASP A 261 9.08 10.05 -8.91
C ASP A 261 10.36 10.53 -8.20
N ILE A 262 10.31 11.75 -7.65
CA ILE A 262 11.45 12.39 -6.96
C ILE A 262 11.93 11.54 -5.77
N GLU A 263 11.01 10.94 -5.00
CA GLU A 263 11.37 10.15 -3.81
C GLU A 263 12.25 8.97 -4.21
N ARG A 264 11.85 8.21 -5.22
CA ARG A 264 12.62 7.07 -5.72
C ARG A 264 13.88 7.48 -6.48
N LEU A 265 13.86 8.62 -7.17
CA LEU A 265 15.06 9.16 -7.80
C LEU A 265 16.11 9.59 -6.75
N ALA A 266 15.70 10.27 -5.69
CA ALA A 266 16.56 10.63 -4.57
C ALA A 266 17.16 9.38 -3.88
N SER A 267 16.34 8.37 -3.65
CA SER A 267 16.78 7.08 -3.12
C SER A 267 17.85 6.42 -4.03
N ARG A 268 17.64 6.36 -5.34
CA ARG A 268 18.65 5.81 -6.26
C ARG A 268 19.97 6.57 -6.25
N VAL A 269 19.91 7.90 -6.06
CA VAL A 269 21.11 8.72 -5.89
C VAL A 269 21.86 8.31 -4.63
N SER A 270 21.19 8.23 -3.49
CA SER A 270 21.75 7.78 -2.21
C SER A 270 22.34 6.37 -2.27
N PHE A 271 21.62 5.43 -2.93
CA PHE A 271 22.15 4.08 -3.15
C PHE A 271 23.32 4.02 -4.13
N GLY A 272 23.73 5.13 -4.73
CA GLY A 272 24.75 5.13 -5.76
C GLY A 272 24.35 4.37 -7.04
N LYS A 273 23.05 4.10 -7.23
CA LYS A 273 22.49 3.35 -8.37
C LYS A 273 21.89 4.25 -9.45
N ALA A 274 21.76 5.55 -9.18
CA ALA A 274 21.23 6.49 -10.17
C ALA A 274 22.09 6.50 -11.43
N ASN A 275 21.44 6.32 -12.56
CA ASN A 275 22.01 6.34 -13.89
C ASN A 275 21.77 7.70 -14.57
N PRO A 276 22.37 7.98 -15.76
CA PRO A 276 22.20 9.26 -16.45
C PRO A 276 20.73 9.59 -16.76
N LYS A 277 19.89 8.61 -17.11
CA LYS A 277 18.45 8.84 -17.35
C LYS A 277 17.68 9.23 -16.11
N ASP A 278 18.07 8.69 -14.94
CA ASP A 278 17.48 9.08 -13.66
C ASP A 278 17.76 10.58 -13.37
N LEU A 279 18.97 11.07 -13.65
CA LEU A 279 19.30 12.49 -13.48
C LEU A 279 18.59 13.38 -14.52
N ILE A 280 18.43 12.92 -15.75
CA ILE A 280 17.63 13.62 -16.78
C ILE A 280 16.17 13.75 -16.32
N GLN A 281 15.56 12.68 -15.82
CA GLN A 281 14.20 12.69 -15.28
C GLN A 281 14.06 13.67 -14.12
N LEU A 282 15.06 13.69 -13.22
CA LEU A 282 15.09 14.65 -12.13
C LEU A 282 15.18 16.09 -12.66
N GLY A 283 16.07 16.37 -13.62
CA GLY A 283 16.19 17.66 -14.25
C GLY A 283 14.91 18.13 -14.93
N HIS A 284 14.22 17.25 -15.66
CA HIS A 284 12.91 17.53 -16.26
C HIS A 284 11.86 17.88 -15.20
N THR A 285 11.83 17.12 -14.09
CA THR A 285 10.92 17.39 -12.98
C THR A 285 11.18 18.76 -12.37
N LEU A 286 12.44 19.08 -12.09
CA LEU A 286 12.81 20.40 -11.52
C LEU A 286 12.47 21.57 -12.45
N ALA A 287 12.54 21.37 -13.77
CA ALA A 287 12.14 22.38 -14.74
C ALA A 287 10.60 22.59 -14.75
N GLN A 288 9.80 21.63 -14.33
CA GLN A 288 8.34 21.78 -14.19
C GLN A 288 7.92 22.51 -12.92
N VAL A 289 8.72 22.48 -11.85
CA VAL A 289 8.35 23.10 -10.56
C VAL A 289 8.02 24.59 -10.67
N PRO A 290 8.80 25.44 -11.37
CA PRO A 290 8.45 26.84 -11.58
C PRO A 290 7.10 27.03 -12.32
N VAL A 291 6.78 26.15 -13.26
CA VAL A 291 5.50 26.17 -13.99
C VAL A 291 4.34 25.87 -13.06
N ILE A 292 4.46 24.77 -12.28
CA ILE A 292 3.47 24.38 -11.26
C ILE A 292 3.27 25.51 -10.25
N LYS A 293 4.36 26.11 -9.79
CA LYS A 293 4.31 27.22 -8.83
C LYS A 293 3.59 28.44 -9.41
N ALA A 294 3.90 28.84 -10.65
CA ALA A 294 3.25 29.95 -11.32
C ALA A 294 1.73 29.69 -11.51
N ILE A 295 1.34 28.47 -11.83
CA ILE A 295 -0.09 28.09 -11.91
C ILE A 295 -0.74 28.21 -10.53
N LEU A 296 -0.10 27.69 -9.46
CA LEU A 296 -0.65 27.81 -8.10
C LEU A 296 -0.72 29.26 -7.60
N GLU A 297 0.22 30.12 -7.99
CA GLU A 297 0.17 31.56 -7.72
C GLU A 297 -1.00 32.25 -8.44
N SER A 298 -1.40 31.76 -9.61
CA SER A 298 -2.51 32.33 -10.39
C SER A 298 -3.90 32.10 -9.78
N PHE A 299 -4.04 31.17 -8.82
CA PHE A 299 -5.29 31.02 -8.06
C PHE A 299 -5.55 32.19 -7.10
N ASP A 300 -4.50 32.92 -6.69
CA ASP A 300 -4.56 34.09 -5.82
C ASP A 300 -5.37 33.88 -4.53
N ASP A 301 -5.15 32.73 -3.87
CA ASP A 301 -5.88 32.35 -2.66
C ASP A 301 -4.91 32.01 -1.50
N GLU A 302 -5.25 32.53 -0.30
CA GLU A 302 -4.43 32.33 0.90
C GLU A 302 -4.30 30.87 1.33
N ALA A 303 -5.29 30.04 1.02
CA ALA A 303 -5.26 28.60 1.35
C ALA A 303 -4.06 27.86 0.71
N LEU A 304 -3.51 28.40 -0.39
CA LEU A 304 -2.35 27.81 -1.08
C LEU A 304 -1.00 28.34 -0.56
N SER A 305 -0.99 29.32 0.33
CA SER A 305 0.24 30.02 0.78
C SER A 305 1.30 29.08 1.34
N ARG A 306 0.87 28.10 2.13
CA ARG A 306 1.77 27.10 2.71
C ARG A 306 2.39 26.19 1.64
N LEU A 307 1.58 25.67 0.72
CA LEU A 307 2.06 24.83 -0.38
C LEU A 307 3.02 25.58 -1.29
N LEU A 308 2.75 26.85 -1.59
CA LEU A 308 3.63 27.71 -2.39
C LEU A 308 5.00 27.92 -1.73
N GLN A 309 5.07 28.01 -0.40
CA GLN A 309 6.32 28.11 0.34
C GLN A 309 7.12 26.81 0.33
N GLU A 310 6.44 25.66 0.37
CA GLU A 310 7.07 24.33 0.37
C GLU A 310 7.55 23.91 -1.03
N LEU A 311 7.08 24.55 -2.12
CA LEU A 311 7.52 24.29 -3.49
C LEU A 311 8.84 25.00 -3.82
N ASP A 312 9.95 24.34 -3.49
CA ASP A 312 11.30 24.79 -3.77
C ASP A 312 11.74 24.32 -5.17
N ALA A 313 11.94 25.26 -6.08
CA ALA A 313 12.28 24.95 -7.47
C ALA A 313 13.72 24.45 -7.69
N LEU A 314 14.62 24.57 -6.69
CA LEU A 314 16.01 24.11 -6.77
C LEU A 314 16.73 24.52 -8.08
N PRO A 315 16.73 25.81 -8.47
CA PRO A 315 17.23 26.23 -9.78
C PRO A 315 18.73 25.94 -9.97
N GLU A 316 19.50 25.94 -8.91
CA GLU A 316 20.91 25.60 -8.94
C GLU A 316 21.14 24.12 -9.28
N LEU A 317 20.30 23.22 -8.78
CA LEU A 317 20.37 21.79 -9.06
C LEU A 317 19.90 21.49 -10.49
N GLU A 318 18.80 22.10 -10.92
CA GLU A 318 18.31 22.00 -12.30
C GLU A 318 19.39 22.44 -13.29
N SER A 319 20.00 23.60 -13.05
CA SER A 319 21.06 24.14 -13.89
C SER A 319 22.30 23.21 -13.93
N LEU A 320 22.70 22.65 -12.80
CA LEU A 320 23.79 21.67 -12.74
C LEU A 320 23.48 20.46 -13.63
N ILE A 321 22.33 19.82 -13.43
CA ILE A 321 21.96 18.61 -14.19
C ILE A 321 21.87 18.92 -15.68
N ARG A 322 21.20 19.99 -16.05
CA ARG A 322 21.01 20.42 -17.44
C ARG A 322 22.31 20.78 -18.14
N SER A 323 23.28 21.35 -17.42
CA SER A 323 24.59 21.68 -17.99
C SER A 323 25.52 20.49 -18.10
N ALA A 324 25.44 19.55 -17.14
CA ALA A 324 26.37 18.43 -17.03
C ALA A 324 25.95 17.20 -17.85
N ILE A 325 24.66 16.84 -17.87
CA ILE A 325 24.20 15.58 -18.46
C ILE A 325 23.68 15.82 -19.86
N ASP A 326 24.08 14.94 -20.79
CA ASP A 326 23.58 14.97 -22.15
C ASP A 326 22.12 14.50 -22.21
N PRO A 327 21.19 15.21 -22.86
CA PRO A 327 19.78 14.80 -22.96
C PRO A 327 19.57 13.40 -23.58
N ASP A 328 20.47 13.00 -24.48
CA ASP A 328 20.42 11.73 -25.18
C ASP A 328 21.32 10.64 -24.53
N ALA A 329 21.82 10.91 -23.29
CA ALA A 329 22.70 10.01 -22.58
C ALA A 329 22.10 8.58 -22.47
N PRO A 330 22.92 7.54 -22.64
CA PRO A 330 22.48 6.16 -22.47
C PRO A 330 22.15 5.84 -20.99
N ALA A 331 21.41 4.76 -20.76
CA ALA A 331 21.12 4.30 -19.39
C ALA A 331 22.35 3.71 -18.69
N THR A 332 23.29 3.16 -19.46
CA THR A 332 24.52 2.51 -18.96
C THR A 332 25.67 3.48 -18.85
N ILE A 333 26.29 3.55 -17.66
CA ILE A 333 27.40 4.46 -17.36
C ILE A 333 28.66 4.16 -18.17
N THR A 334 28.80 2.94 -18.69
CA THR A 334 30.00 2.45 -19.38
C THR A 334 30.02 2.68 -20.90
N GLU A 335 28.91 3.14 -21.50
CA GLU A 335 28.81 3.32 -22.95
C GLU A 335 29.43 4.62 -23.47
N GLY A 336 29.71 5.59 -22.57
CA GLY A 336 30.15 6.93 -22.92
C GLY A 336 29.01 7.80 -23.49
N GLY A 337 29.30 9.09 -23.78
CA GLY A 337 28.30 10.04 -24.25
C GLY A 337 27.31 10.47 -23.16
N ILE A 338 27.74 10.47 -21.90
CA ILE A 338 26.93 10.81 -20.74
C ILE A 338 26.95 12.32 -20.44
N ILE A 339 28.14 12.91 -20.56
CA ILE A 339 28.41 14.29 -20.20
C ILE A 339 28.18 15.20 -21.40
N ARG A 340 27.49 16.29 -21.20
CA ARG A 340 27.20 17.27 -22.25
C ARG A 340 28.46 17.95 -22.77
N ALA A 341 28.54 18.19 -24.07
CA ALA A 341 29.62 18.95 -24.67
C ALA A 341 29.66 20.38 -24.09
N GLY A 342 30.88 20.88 -23.81
CA GLY A 342 31.09 22.17 -23.17
C GLY A 342 31.07 22.18 -21.64
N PHE A 343 30.81 21.05 -20.99
CA PHE A 343 30.82 20.94 -19.53
C PHE A 343 32.25 20.82 -18.95
N ASP A 344 33.11 20.03 -19.62
CA ASP A 344 34.52 19.84 -19.21
C ASP A 344 35.45 19.97 -20.42
N GLU A 345 36.36 20.94 -20.36
CA GLU A 345 37.32 21.24 -21.46
C GLU A 345 38.24 20.06 -21.78
N THR A 346 38.61 19.27 -20.79
CA THR A 346 39.54 18.15 -20.98
C THR A 346 38.82 17.01 -21.70
N LEU A 347 37.59 16.75 -21.33
CA LEU A 347 36.74 15.76 -21.99
C LEU A 347 36.48 16.15 -23.46
N ASP A 348 36.19 17.42 -23.70
CA ASP A 348 35.96 17.93 -25.07
C ASP A 348 37.23 17.84 -25.93
N LYS A 349 38.44 18.04 -25.36
CA LYS A 349 39.69 17.77 -26.08
C LYS A 349 39.83 16.30 -26.48
N TYR A 350 39.54 15.37 -25.58
CA TYR A 350 39.58 13.95 -25.94
C TYR A 350 38.57 13.57 -27.04
N ARG A 351 37.36 14.09 -26.97
CA ARG A 351 36.29 13.89 -27.99
C ARG A 351 36.72 14.45 -29.33
N LYS A 352 37.37 15.62 -29.33
CA LYS A 352 37.90 16.24 -30.53
C LYS A 352 38.96 15.36 -31.20
N VAL A 353 39.93 14.84 -30.43
CA VAL A 353 40.91 13.90 -30.94
C VAL A 353 40.26 12.68 -31.58
N MET A 354 39.21 12.13 -31.00
CA MET A 354 38.49 10.98 -31.56
C MET A 354 37.77 11.33 -32.88
N SER A 355 37.11 12.50 -32.97
CA SER A 355 36.40 12.96 -34.17
C SER A 355 37.36 13.35 -35.29
N GLU A 356 38.40 14.10 -34.98
CA GLU A 356 39.47 14.46 -35.94
C GLU A 356 40.26 13.25 -36.40
N GLY A 357 40.53 12.26 -35.51
CA GLY A 357 41.20 11.02 -35.84
C GLY A 357 40.47 10.23 -36.93
N THR A 358 39.13 10.24 -36.96
CA THR A 358 38.34 9.64 -38.04
C THR A 358 38.56 10.35 -39.35
N SER A 359 38.66 11.69 -39.36
CA SER A 359 39.00 12.48 -40.56
C SER A 359 40.44 12.20 -41.01
N TRP A 360 41.41 12.13 -40.08
CA TRP A 360 42.80 11.85 -40.40
C TRP A 360 42.95 10.44 -41.00
N ILE A 361 42.20 9.43 -40.58
CA ILE A 361 42.16 8.09 -41.17
C ILE A 361 41.67 8.17 -42.61
N ALA A 362 40.65 8.94 -42.91
CA ALA A 362 40.15 9.14 -44.27
C ALA A 362 41.18 9.86 -45.16
N ASP A 363 41.89 10.85 -44.60
CA ASP A 363 42.96 11.57 -45.30
C ASP A 363 44.14 10.65 -45.60
N ILE A 364 44.54 9.78 -44.69
CA ILE A 364 45.55 8.74 -44.88
C ILE A 364 45.11 7.76 -45.96
N GLU A 365 43.84 7.32 -45.90
CA GLU A 365 43.30 6.44 -46.95
C GLU A 365 43.41 7.07 -48.33
N ALA A 366 43.02 8.31 -48.46
CA ALA A 366 43.12 9.04 -49.74
C ALA A 366 44.59 9.21 -50.23
N LYS A 367 45.47 9.65 -49.33
CA LYS A 367 46.91 9.84 -49.59
C LYS A 367 47.58 8.52 -50.04
N GLU A 368 47.34 7.46 -49.31
CA GLU A 368 47.94 6.16 -49.61
C GLU A 368 47.31 5.49 -50.84
N ARG A 369 46.04 5.74 -51.13
CA ARG A 369 45.37 5.32 -52.37
C ARG A 369 46.01 5.99 -53.59
N GLU A 370 46.28 7.30 -53.51
CA GLU A 370 46.95 8.04 -54.58
C GLU A 370 48.41 7.60 -54.76
N ALA A 371 49.15 7.47 -53.62
CA ALA A 371 50.58 7.10 -53.66
C ALA A 371 50.83 5.66 -54.17
N SER A 372 49.96 4.70 -53.78
CA SER A 372 50.10 3.29 -54.22
C SER A 372 49.51 2.99 -55.60
N GLY A 373 48.60 3.86 -56.09
CA GLY A 373 47.83 3.57 -57.31
C GLY A 373 46.78 2.46 -57.18
N ILE A 374 46.53 1.97 -55.96
CA ILE A 374 45.55 0.94 -55.68
C ILE A 374 44.18 1.61 -55.52
N THR A 375 43.38 1.66 -56.57
CA THR A 375 42.10 2.35 -56.61
C THR A 375 41.05 1.83 -55.60
N THR A 376 41.18 0.58 -55.19
CA THR A 376 40.30 -0.12 -54.24
C THR A 376 40.83 -0.12 -52.81
N LEU A 377 41.93 0.63 -52.53
CA LEU A 377 42.48 0.69 -51.17
C LEU A 377 41.51 1.33 -50.22
N LYS A 378 41.18 0.63 -49.12
CA LYS A 378 40.33 1.10 -48.03
C LYS A 378 40.92 0.75 -46.70
N ILE A 379 40.71 1.62 -45.74
CA ILE A 379 40.99 1.35 -44.35
C ILE A 379 39.73 0.77 -43.69
N ASP A 380 39.85 -0.43 -43.16
CA ASP A 380 38.82 -1.09 -42.39
C ASP A 380 39.30 -1.25 -40.93
N TYR A 381 38.38 -1.53 -40.03
CA TYR A 381 38.65 -1.77 -38.62
C TYR A 381 38.11 -3.14 -38.19
N ASN A 382 38.87 -3.85 -37.38
CA ASN A 382 38.39 -4.98 -36.62
C ASN A 382 39.02 -5.02 -35.21
N ARG A 383 38.37 -5.68 -34.28
CA ARG A 383 38.76 -5.74 -32.88
C ARG A 383 40.13 -6.38 -32.61
N LYS A 384 40.59 -7.28 -33.52
CA LYS A 384 41.83 -8.03 -33.36
C LYS A 384 43.05 -7.29 -33.95
N ASP A 385 42.89 -6.69 -35.12
CA ASP A 385 44.00 -6.10 -35.89
C ASP A 385 43.97 -4.56 -35.85
N GLY A 386 42.92 -3.94 -35.23
CA GLY A 386 42.71 -2.50 -35.25
C GLY A 386 42.35 -1.97 -36.65
N TYR A 387 42.81 -0.76 -36.95
CA TYR A 387 42.69 -0.19 -38.30
C TYR A 387 43.75 -0.81 -39.24
N TYR A 388 43.33 -1.19 -40.46
CA TYR A 388 44.19 -1.77 -41.45
C TYR A 388 43.77 -1.43 -42.88
N PHE A 389 44.74 -1.34 -43.76
CA PHE A 389 44.50 -1.29 -45.20
C PHE A 389 44.15 -2.68 -45.71
N HIS A 390 43.02 -2.77 -46.40
CA HIS A 390 42.58 -3.99 -47.05
C HIS A 390 43.09 -4.02 -48.48
N VAL A 391 43.98 -4.98 -48.83
CA VAL A 391 44.55 -5.16 -50.15
C VAL A 391 44.21 -6.54 -50.66
N THR A 392 43.61 -6.61 -51.88
CA THR A 392 43.33 -7.86 -52.56
C THR A 392 44.60 -8.48 -53.12
N ASN A 393 44.64 -9.80 -53.24
CA ASN A 393 45.84 -10.52 -53.76
C ASN A 393 46.32 -10.04 -55.14
N SER A 394 45.42 -9.52 -55.98
CA SER A 394 45.73 -8.93 -57.30
C SER A 394 46.58 -7.65 -57.22
N ASN A 395 46.52 -6.92 -56.08
CA ASN A 395 47.21 -5.65 -55.93
C ASN A 395 48.39 -5.70 -54.96
N LEU A 396 48.81 -6.91 -54.54
CA LEU A 396 49.96 -7.07 -53.63
C LEU A 396 51.28 -6.56 -54.19
N SER A 397 51.47 -6.56 -55.50
CA SER A 397 52.68 -6.04 -56.18
C SER A 397 52.77 -4.52 -56.17
N LEU A 398 51.67 -3.82 -55.83
CA LEU A 398 51.57 -2.36 -55.76
C LEU A 398 51.70 -1.85 -54.32
N VAL A 399 51.88 -2.76 -53.39
CA VAL A 399 51.94 -2.36 -51.92
C VAL A 399 53.33 -1.67 -51.72
N PRO A 400 53.31 -0.42 -51.16
CA PRO A 400 54.52 0.31 -50.87
C PRO A 400 55.38 -0.36 -49.77
N ASP A 401 56.69 -0.14 -49.80
CA ASP A 401 57.67 -0.78 -48.89
C ASP A 401 57.44 -0.33 -47.40
N HIS A 402 56.80 0.80 -47.17
CA HIS A 402 56.51 1.30 -45.80
C HIS A 402 55.25 0.64 -45.18
N PHE A 403 54.51 -0.20 -45.91
CA PHE A 403 53.42 -0.99 -45.39
C PHE A 403 53.98 -2.24 -44.69
N PHE A 404 53.57 -2.48 -43.46
CA PHE A 404 53.86 -3.72 -42.76
C PHE A 404 52.62 -4.62 -42.69
N ARG A 405 52.82 -5.91 -42.87
CA ARG A 405 51.75 -6.91 -42.92
C ARG A 405 51.22 -7.18 -41.54
N LYS A 406 49.91 -7.03 -41.30
CA LYS A 406 49.19 -7.36 -40.06
C LYS A 406 48.57 -8.76 -40.09
N ALA A 407 47.96 -9.18 -41.23
CA ALA A 407 47.33 -10.47 -41.34
C ALA A 407 47.22 -10.90 -42.83
N THR A 408 47.25 -12.23 -43.09
CA THR A 408 47.03 -12.84 -44.41
C THR A 408 45.70 -13.59 -44.38
N LEU A 409 44.86 -13.32 -45.39
CA LEU A 409 43.58 -13.97 -45.61
C LEU A 409 43.61 -14.74 -46.93
N LYS A 410 42.58 -15.54 -47.22
CA LYS A 410 42.53 -16.39 -48.42
C LYS A 410 42.60 -15.57 -49.73
N ASN A 411 41.95 -14.40 -49.80
CA ASN A 411 41.82 -13.59 -51.01
C ASN A 411 42.39 -12.16 -50.88
N SER A 412 42.96 -11.81 -49.74
CA SER A 412 43.45 -10.45 -49.42
C SER A 412 44.46 -10.47 -48.29
N GLU A 413 45.19 -9.40 -48.13
CA GLU A 413 46.07 -9.18 -46.99
C GLU A 413 45.73 -7.86 -46.30
N ARG A 414 46.05 -7.80 -45.01
CA ARG A 414 45.88 -6.63 -44.16
C ARG A 414 47.21 -5.98 -43.83
N PHE A 415 47.32 -4.69 -44.07
CA PHE A 415 48.54 -3.95 -43.87
C PHE A 415 48.31 -2.77 -42.89
N GLY A 416 49.34 -2.36 -42.22
CA GLY A 416 49.41 -1.15 -41.43
C GLY A 416 50.53 -0.24 -41.92
N THR A 417 50.47 1.03 -41.56
CA THR A 417 51.57 1.99 -41.69
C THR A 417 51.91 2.57 -40.34
N ALA A 418 53.12 3.12 -40.16
CA ALA A 418 53.50 3.77 -38.90
C ALA A 418 52.63 4.98 -38.57
N GLU A 419 52.15 5.72 -39.59
CA GLU A 419 51.27 6.85 -39.45
C GLU A 419 49.87 6.43 -38.96
N LEU A 420 49.29 5.36 -39.59
CA LEU A 420 48.01 4.81 -39.15
C LEU A 420 48.08 4.23 -37.73
N ALA A 421 49.15 3.54 -37.36
CA ALA A 421 49.35 2.97 -36.03
C ALA A 421 49.49 4.06 -34.97
N LYS A 422 50.12 5.19 -35.29
CA LYS A 422 50.24 6.34 -34.38
C LYS A 422 48.89 6.96 -34.10
N ILE A 423 48.08 7.26 -35.14
CA ILE A 423 46.75 7.83 -35.00
C ILE A 423 45.83 6.89 -34.23
N GLU A 424 45.89 5.57 -34.55
CA GLU A 424 45.14 4.56 -33.81
C GLU A 424 45.50 4.58 -32.32
N GLY A 425 46.78 4.68 -31.96
CA GLY A 425 47.22 4.78 -30.58
C GLY A 425 46.68 6.03 -29.88
N GLU A 426 46.74 7.19 -30.54
CA GLU A 426 46.19 8.46 -29.99
C GLU A 426 44.68 8.41 -29.79
N MET A 427 43.92 7.78 -30.74
CA MET A 427 42.48 7.61 -30.64
C MET A 427 42.10 6.64 -29.52
N LEU A 428 42.83 5.51 -29.38
CA LEU A 428 42.56 4.55 -28.29
C LEU A 428 42.84 5.12 -26.94
N GLU A 429 43.94 5.84 -26.78
CA GLU A 429 44.29 6.53 -25.54
C GLU A 429 43.25 7.64 -25.19
N ALA A 430 42.84 8.43 -26.19
CA ALA A 430 41.80 9.45 -26.01
C ALA A 430 40.45 8.84 -25.62
N ARG A 431 40.11 7.68 -26.23
CA ARG A 431 38.88 6.97 -25.92
C ARG A 431 38.88 6.42 -24.50
N GLU A 432 39.96 5.81 -24.03
CA GLU A 432 40.08 5.25 -22.69
C GLU A 432 40.02 6.39 -21.63
N LYS A 433 40.82 7.45 -21.86
CA LYS A 433 40.80 8.62 -20.98
C LYS A 433 39.45 9.33 -20.97
N SER A 434 38.79 9.46 -22.10
CA SER A 434 37.45 10.03 -22.22
C SER A 434 36.43 9.23 -21.40
N SER A 435 36.41 7.90 -21.54
CA SER A 435 35.49 7.03 -20.82
C SER A 435 35.68 7.09 -19.30
N THR A 436 36.95 7.06 -18.86
CA THR A 436 37.27 7.19 -17.41
C THR A 436 36.87 8.55 -16.88
N LEU A 437 37.22 9.63 -17.60
CA LEU A 437 36.86 11.00 -17.18
C LEU A 437 35.36 11.25 -17.18
N GLU A 438 34.62 10.73 -18.16
CA GLU A 438 33.14 10.82 -18.16
C GLU A 438 32.53 10.14 -16.93
N TYR A 439 33.03 8.95 -16.58
CA TYR A 439 32.59 8.25 -15.37
C TYR A 439 32.88 9.08 -14.12
N ASP A 440 34.10 9.61 -13.98
CA ASP A 440 34.49 10.43 -12.80
C ASP A 440 33.67 11.72 -12.70
N ILE A 441 33.38 12.38 -13.83
CA ILE A 441 32.53 13.56 -13.86
C ILE A 441 31.10 13.19 -13.43
N PHE A 442 30.54 12.12 -13.97
CA PHE A 442 29.21 11.65 -13.63
C PHE A 442 29.10 11.33 -12.12
N MET A 443 30.10 10.66 -11.55
CA MET A 443 30.15 10.38 -10.11
C MET A 443 30.14 11.66 -9.28
N ARG A 444 30.95 12.66 -9.65
CA ARG A 444 30.97 13.97 -8.97
C ARG A 444 29.64 14.72 -9.07
N VAL A 445 28.98 14.66 -10.24
CA VAL A 445 27.66 15.27 -10.41
C VAL A 445 26.64 14.55 -9.50
N ARG A 446 26.64 13.22 -9.44
CA ARG A 446 25.77 12.44 -8.55
C ARG A 446 25.98 12.76 -7.07
N GLU A 447 27.23 12.89 -6.62
CA GLU A 447 27.57 13.31 -5.25
C GLU A 447 27.08 14.75 -4.95
N GLN A 448 27.08 15.63 -5.95
CA GLN A 448 26.50 16.97 -5.77
C GLN A 448 24.99 16.92 -5.64
N VAL A 449 24.29 16.09 -6.43
CA VAL A 449 22.84 15.87 -6.32
C VAL A 449 22.47 15.34 -4.94
N GLU A 450 23.28 14.43 -4.38
CA GLU A 450 23.05 13.84 -3.05
C GLU A 450 22.92 14.89 -1.94
N ARG A 451 23.61 16.01 -2.03
CA ARG A 451 23.53 17.10 -1.06
C ARG A 451 22.18 17.82 -1.01
N TYR A 452 21.32 17.59 -2.00
CA TYR A 452 20.02 18.21 -2.11
C TYR A 452 18.88 17.27 -1.70
N ILE A 453 19.17 16.06 -1.20
CA ILE A 453 18.16 15.01 -0.94
C ILE A 453 17.07 15.51 -0.01
N ASP A 454 17.38 16.16 1.11
CA ASP A 454 16.38 16.67 2.06
C ASP A 454 15.42 17.68 1.41
N ARG A 455 15.96 18.58 0.56
CA ARG A 455 15.14 19.55 -0.19
C ARG A 455 14.31 18.87 -1.26
N LEU A 456 14.83 17.84 -1.93
CA LEU A 456 14.11 17.04 -2.90
C LEU A 456 12.95 16.26 -2.25
N GLN A 457 13.14 15.73 -1.04
CA GLN A 457 12.08 15.04 -0.30
C GLN A 457 10.98 16.02 0.14
N SER A 458 11.33 17.20 0.61
CA SER A 458 10.37 18.24 0.95
C SER A 458 9.55 18.67 -0.26
N LEU A 459 10.21 18.86 -1.41
CA LEU A 459 9.57 19.17 -2.70
C LEU A 459 8.63 18.03 -3.14
N ALA A 460 9.07 16.77 -3.02
CA ALA A 460 8.28 15.60 -3.37
C ALA A 460 6.97 15.55 -2.58
N LYS A 461 7.04 15.81 -1.26
CA LYS A 461 5.87 15.86 -0.38
C LYS A 461 4.91 16.98 -0.75
N ALA A 462 5.43 18.17 -1.08
CA ALA A 462 4.61 19.30 -1.52
C ALA A 462 3.88 18.99 -2.84
N ILE A 463 4.60 18.47 -3.84
CA ILE A 463 4.02 18.07 -5.12
C ILE A 463 2.98 16.96 -4.94
N ALA A 464 3.27 15.93 -4.12
CA ALA A 464 2.32 14.86 -3.82
C ALA A 464 1.03 15.41 -3.21
N THR A 465 1.14 16.39 -2.30
CA THR A 465 -0.02 17.04 -1.66
C THR A 465 -0.86 17.80 -2.68
N VAL A 466 -0.23 18.58 -3.57
CA VAL A 466 -0.91 19.27 -4.65
C VAL A 466 -1.63 18.28 -5.57
N ASP A 467 -0.98 17.18 -5.93
CA ASP A 467 -1.52 16.16 -6.83
C ASP A 467 -2.72 15.41 -6.21
N VAL A 468 -2.67 15.10 -4.91
CA VAL A 468 -3.82 14.50 -4.21
C VAL A 468 -4.99 15.46 -4.16
N LEU A 469 -4.77 16.72 -3.79
CA LEU A 469 -5.85 17.70 -3.66
C LEU A 469 -6.51 18.00 -5.03
N GLN A 470 -5.73 18.09 -6.12
CA GLN A 470 -6.31 18.21 -7.46
C GLN A 470 -7.08 16.96 -7.87
N SER A 471 -6.58 15.75 -7.53
CA SER A 471 -7.27 14.49 -7.79
C SER A 471 -8.64 14.44 -7.12
N LEU A 472 -8.70 14.84 -5.83
CA LEU A 472 -9.96 14.93 -5.08
C LEU A 472 -10.92 15.98 -5.65
N ALA A 473 -10.41 17.12 -6.12
CA ALA A 473 -11.22 18.15 -6.78
C ALA A 473 -11.81 17.64 -8.11
N VAL A 474 -11.00 16.98 -8.95
CA VAL A 474 -11.46 16.37 -10.21
C VAL A 474 -12.54 15.32 -9.94
N THR A 475 -12.32 14.45 -8.95
CA THR A 475 -13.30 13.42 -8.59
C THR A 475 -14.60 14.03 -8.06
N ALA A 476 -14.50 15.08 -7.22
CA ALA A 476 -15.66 15.77 -6.67
C ALA A 476 -16.51 16.42 -7.77
N GLU A 477 -15.89 17.12 -8.72
CA GLU A 477 -16.59 17.73 -9.86
C GLU A 477 -17.24 16.68 -10.76
N THR A 478 -16.47 15.67 -11.16
CA THR A 478 -16.95 14.63 -12.08
C THR A 478 -18.14 13.85 -11.53
N ASN A 479 -18.17 13.59 -10.23
CA ASN A 479 -19.20 12.77 -9.59
C ASN A 479 -20.21 13.60 -8.76
N HIS A 480 -20.17 14.94 -8.84
CA HIS A 480 -21.06 15.84 -8.11
C HIS A 480 -21.07 15.60 -6.59
N TYR A 481 -19.89 15.57 -6.00
CA TYR A 481 -19.72 15.42 -4.56
C TYR A 481 -19.82 16.78 -3.87
N VAL A 482 -20.28 16.77 -2.63
CA VAL A 482 -20.49 17.96 -1.81
C VAL A 482 -19.49 18.05 -0.67
N ARG A 483 -19.22 19.27 -0.23
CA ARG A 483 -18.34 19.54 0.91
C ARG A 483 -18.98 19.08 2.23
N PRO A 484 -18.32 18.20 3.03
CA PRO A 484 -18.79 17.85 4.36
C PRO A 484 -18.67 19.01 5.33
N VAL A 485 -19.65 19.11 6.24
CA VAL A 485 -19.63 20.00 7.40
C VAL A 485 -19.48 19.14 8.66
N PHE A 486 -18.77 19.64 9.66
CA PHE A 486 -18.56 18.95 10.92
C PHE A 486 -19.24 19.66 12.07
N ASN A 487 -19.84 18.88 13.01
CA ASN A 487 -20.54 19.38 14.18
C ASN A 487 -20.04 18.74 15.49
N ASP A 488 -20.26 19.44 16.61
CA ASP A 488 -19.94 18.95 17.95
C ASP A 488 -21.17 18.34 18.66
N GLU A 489 -22.31 18.26 17.99
CA GLU A 489 -23.60 17.79 18.57
C GLU A 489 -23.76 16.27 18.44
N HIS A 490 -22.78 15.55 17.96
CA HIS A 490 -22.84 14.11 17.66
C HIS A 490 -24.04 13.74 16.76
N ARG A 491 -24.41 14.63 15.85
CA ARG A 491 -25.46 14.45 14.86
C ARG A 491 -24.91 13.96 13.56
N ILE A 492 -25.58 13.00 12.91
CA ILE A 492 -25.30 12.58 11.54
C ILE A 492 -26.51 12.95 10.69
N VAL A 493 -26.30 13.74 9.66
CA VAL A 493 -27.31 14.03 8.64
C VAL A 493 -26.64 13.93 7.27
N ILE A 494 -27.03 12.92 6.51
CA ILE A 494 -26.60 12.74 5.12
C ILE A 494 -27.86 12.72 4.27
N ASP A 495 -28.09 13.77 3.51
CA ASP A 495 -29.25 13.86 2.62
C ASP A 495 -28.93 13.29 1.25
N GLN A 496 -29.81 12.40 0.75
CA GLN A 496 -29.65 11.71 -0.53
C GLN A 496 -28.23 11.15 -0.73
N GLY A 497 -27.69 10.54 0.32
CA GLY A 497 -26.36 9.94 0.29
C GLY A 497 -26.29 8.75 -0.68
N ARG A 498 -25.12 8.55 -1.29
CA ARG A 498 -24.86 7.52 -2.28
C ARG A 498 -23.62 6.72 -1.91
N HIS A 499 -23.60 5.44 -2.25
CA HIS A 499 -22.41 4.63 -2.07
C HIS A 499 -21.44 4.88 -3.22
N ALA A 500 -20.37 5.62 -2.98
CA ALA A 500 -19.44 6.13 -3.98
C ALA A 500 -19.02 5.09 -5.03
N VAL A 501 -18.55 3.91 -4.58
CA VAL A 501 -18.05 2.86 -5.48
C VAL A 501 -19.17 2.15 -6.23
N VAL A 502 -20.28 1.83 -5.56
CA VAL A 502 -21.41 1.14 -6.19
C VAL A 502 -22.06 2.04 -7.24
N GLU A 503 -22.26 3.30 -6.95
CA GLU A 503 -22.77 4.29 -7.90
C GLU A 503 -21.90 4.38 -9.18
N LYS A 504 -20.56 4.39 -9.00
CA LYS A 504 -19.61 4.43 -10.13
C LYS A 504 -19.71 3.19 -11.03
N VAL A 505 -19.98 2.03 -10.44
CA VAL A 505 -20.09 0.75 -11.18
C VAL A 505 -21.45 0.60 -11.85
N MET A 506 -22.53 0.95 -11.16
CA MET A 506 -23.91 0.81 -11.67
C MET A 506 -24.31 1.94 -12.63
N GLY A 507 -23.82 3.14 -12.38
CA GLY A 507 -24.25 4.38 -13.03
C GLY A 507 -25.21 5.19 -12.14
N VAL A 508 -25.10 6.51 -12.22
CA VAL A 508 -25.85 7.46 -11.37
C VAL A 508 -27.37 7.31 -11.50
N GLN A 509 -27.87 6.92 -12.68
CA GLN A 509 -29.32 6.79 -12.94
C GLN A 509 -29.93 5.52 -12.33
N GLU A 510 -29.11 4.51 -12.05
CA GLU A 510 -29.58 3.23 -11.53
C GLU A 510 -29.43 3.13 -10.00
N TYR A 511 -28.62 3.99 -9.40
CA TYR A 511 -28.39 4.01 -7.96
C TYR A 511 -29.51 4.80 -7.23
N ILE A 512 -30.05 4.20 -6.16
CA ILE A 512 -31.10 4.84 -5.35
C ILE A 512 -30.47 5.49 -4.11
N PRO A 513 -30.46 6.83 -4.03
CA PRO A 513 -29.88 7.55 -2.89
C PRO A 513 -30.70 7.33 -1.62
N ASN A 514 -30.03 7.32 -0.46
CA ASN A 514 -30.67 7.18 0.83
C ASN A 514 -30.23 8.28 1.80
N THR A 515 -31.21 8.83 2.54
CA THR A 515 -30.94 9.76 3.64
C THR A 515 -30.63 8.97 4.91
N ILE A 516 -29.59 9.40 5.64
CA ILE A 516 -29.17 8.83 6.92
C ILE A 516 -29.29 9.93 7.97
N THR A 517 -30.10 9.68 9.03
CA THR A 517 -30.27 10.65 10.10
C THR A 517 -30.07 9.98 11.46
N PHE A 518 -29.10 10.47 12.23
CA PHE A 518 -28.97 10.24 13.64
C PHE A 518 -29.03 11.64 14.29
N ASP A 519 -30.07 11.90 15.01
CA ASP A 519 -30.12 13.12 15.85
C ASP A 519 -29.18 12.98 17.06
N SER A 520 -29.11 14.02 17.89
CA SER A 520 -28.25 14.00 19.07
C SER A 520 -28.68 12.95 20.12
N GLN A 521 -29.90 12.45 20.06
CA GLN A 521 -30.46 11.48 21.01
C GLN A 521 -30.37 10.03 20.45
N THR A 522 -30.37 9.86 19.14
CA THR A 522 -30.32 8.53 18.52
C THR A 522 -28.88 7.99 18.48
N ASN A 523 -28.64 6.86 19.14
CA ASN A 523 -27.35 6.18 19.10
C ASN A 523 -27.38 4.90 18.24
N VAL A 524 -28.51 4.19 18.22
CA VAL A 524 -28.64 2.91 17.53
C VAL A 524 -29.71 2.97 16.45
N GLN A 525 -29.37 2.62 15.23
CA GLN A 525 -30.31 2.34 14.15
C GLN A 525 -30.38 0.81 13.93
N LEU A 526 -31.53 0.21 14.24
CA LEU A 526 -31.80 -1.20 13.98
C LEU A 526 -32.42 -1.33 12.58
N ILE A 527 -31.73 -2.02 11.69
CA ILE A 527 -32.08 -2.11 10.27
C ILE A 527 -32.65 -3.49 9.96
N THR A 528 -33.91 -3.55 9.52
CA THR A 528 -34.56 -4.80 9.13
C THR A 528 -34.85 -4.84 7.63
N GLY A 529 -35.04 -6.02 7.10
CA GLY A 529 -35.34 -6.26 5.69
C GLY A 529 -34.66 -7.52 5.14
N PRO A 530 -35.06 -8.01 3.96
CA PRO A 530 -34.53 -9.23 3.36
C PRO A 530 -33.06 -9.06 2.88
N ASN A 531 -32.40 -10.19 2.60
CA ASN A 531 -31.12 -10.16 1.93
C ASN A 531 -31.28 -9.63 0.49
N MET A 532 -30.23 -9.05 -0.06
CA MET A 532 -30.18 -8.37 -1.37
C MET A 532 -31.03 -7.09 -1.47
N SER A 533 -31.65 -6.62 -0.39
CA SER A 533 -32.46 -5.40 -0.40
C SER A 533 -31.64 -4.09 -0.31
N GLY A 534 -30.33 -4.20 -0.04
CA GLY A 534 -29.41 -3.03 0.03
C GLY A 534 -29.00 -2.61 1.43
N LYS A 535 -29.34 -3.35 2.51
CA LYS A 535 -28.94 -3.03 3.91
C LYS A 535 -27.44 -2.81 4.07
N SER A 536 -26.63 -3.78 3.61
CA SER A 536 -25.15 -3.70 3.73
C SER A 536 -24.57 -2.54 2.92
N THR A 537 -25.16 -2.22 1.77
CA THR A 537 -24.77 -1.06 0.93
C THR A 537 -25.06 0.25 1.65
N TYR A 538 -26.23 0.35 2.29
CA TYR A 538 -26.63 1.52 3.10
C TYR A 538 -25.68 1.74 4.29
N MET A 539 -25.32 0.70 5.02
CA MET A 539 -24.38 0.80 6.14
C MET A 539 -22.96 1.17 5.68
N ARG A 540 -22.47 0.53 4.60
CA ARG A 540 -21.16 0.86 4.02
C ARG A 540 -21.11 2.28 3.49
N GLN A 541 -22.21 2.80 2.95
CA GLN A 541 -22.35 4.19 2.50
C GLN A 541 -21.97 5.16 3.63
N LEU A 542 -22.48 4.97 4.86
CA LEU A 542 -22.14 5.82 6.01
C LEU A 542 -20.64 5.73 6.31
N ALA A 543 -20.09 4.52 6.44
CA ALA A 543 -18.69 4.35 6.77
C ALA A 543 -17.76 4.99 5.72
N LEU A 544 -18.05 4.81 4.44
CA LEU A 544 -17.27 5.42 3.35
C LEU A 544 -17.40 6.94 3.35
N SER A 545 -18.60 7.49 3.65
CA SER A 545 -18.80 8.93 3.77
C SER A 545 -17.95 9.52 4.91
N VAL A 546 -17.86 8.82 6.05
CA VAL A 546 -16.99 9.22 7.17
C VAL A 546 -15.51 9.18 6.76
N VAL A 547 -15.04 8.09 6.13
CA VAL A 547 -13.66 7.97 5.66
C VAL A 547 -13.33 9.10 4.68
N MET A 548 -14.19 9.34 3.68
CA MET A 548 -14.00 10.40 2.69
C MET A 548 -14.00 11.80 3.33
N ALA A 549 -14.95 12.08 4.24
CA ALA A 549 -15.01 13.35 4.94
C ALA A 549 -13.74 13.60 5.78
N GLN A 550 -13.31 12.62 6.58
CA GLN A 550 -12.17 12.78 7.49
C GLN A 550 -10.80 12.71 6.79
N MET A 551 -10.70 12.16 5.57
CA MET A 551 -9.48 12.34 4.78
C MET A 551 -9.39 13.73 4.15
N GLY A 552 -10.44 14.55 4.21
CA GLY A 552 -10.53 15.88 3.64
C GLY A 552 -11.19 15.93 2.26
N SER A 553 -11.77 14.82 1.77
CA SER A 553 -12.46 14.76 0.48
C SER A 553 -13.90 15.29 0.57
N TYR A 554 -14.48 15.61 -0.57
CA TYR A 554 -15.90 15.77 -0.77
C TYR A 554 -16.59 14.40 -0.87
N VAL A 555 -17.90 14.35 -0.63
CA VAL A 555 -18.66 13.10 -0.46
C VAL A 555 -19.90 13.05 -1.36
N PRO A 556 -20.35 11.84 -1.75
CA PRO A 556 -21.51 11.63 -2.61
C PRO A 556 -22.83 11.81 -1.82
N ALA A 557 -23.32 13.02 -1.73
CA ALA A 557 -24.59 13.38 -1.10
C ALA A 557 -25.12 14.71 -1.66
N ASP A 558 -26.35 15.11 -1.31
CA ASP A 558 -26.85 16.46 -1.56
C ASP A 558 -26.41 17.42 -0.45
N SER A 559 -26.34 16.93 0.79
CA SER A 559 -25.69 17.60 1.91
C SER A 559 -25.24 16.60 2.96
N ILE A 560 -24.23 16.96 3.76
CA ILE A 560 -23.69 16.10 4.80
C ILE A 560 -23.17 16.92 5.99
N ASP A 561 -23.59 16.51 7.18
CA ASP A 561 -23.21 17.07 8.46
C ASP A 561 -22.90 15.91 9.43
N LEU A 562 -21.65 15.82 9.90
CA LEU A 562 -21.11 14.71 10.66
C LEU A 562 -20.36 15.19 11.91
N PRO A 563 -20.32 14.40 13.00
CA PRO A 563 -19.27 14.55 14.01
C PRO A 563 -17.94 14.01 13.49
N VAL A 564 -16.83 14.37 14.13
CA VAL A 564 -15.55 13.73 13.89
C VAL A 564 -15.51 12.42 14.67
N PHE A 565 -15.29 11.31 13.98
CA PHE A 565 -15.16 9.98 14.57
C PHE A 565 -13.71 9.65 14.92
N ASP A 566 -13.52 8.93 16.02
CA ASP A 566 -12.20 8.40 16.45
C ASP A 566 -11.91 7.02 15.91
N ALA A 567 -12.93 6.19 15.68
CA ALA A 567 -12.79 4.83 15.15
C ALA A 567 -14.03 4.37 14.37
N ILE A 568 -13.81 3.45 13.43
CA ILE A 568 -14.87 2.68 12.77
C ILE A 568 -14.64 1.20 13.04
N TYR A 569 -15.66 0.54 13.59
CA TYR A 569 -15.71 -0.90 13.79
C TYR A 569 -16.76 -1.50 12.90
N THR A 570 -16.36 -2.48 12.08
CA THR A 570 -17.32 -3.15 11.18
C THR A 570 -17.30 -4.65 11.37
N ARG A 571 -18.47 -5.25 11.24
CA ARG A 571 -18.65 -6.66 10.97
C ARG A 571 -19.66 -6.75 9.83
N ILE A 572 -19.15 -6.82 8.58
CA ILE A 572 -19.97 -6.83 7.36
C ILE A 572 -19.52 -8.02 6.49
N GLY A 573 -20.45 -8.94 6.22
CA GLY A 573 -20.19 -10.14 5.42
C GLY A 573 -19.48 -11.25 6.21
N ALA A 574 -19.65 -12.50 5.79
CA ALA A 574 -18.90 -13.64 6.31
C ALA A 574 -17.66 -13.84 5.43
N SER A 575 -16.49 -13.59 5.95
CA SER A 575 -15.27 -14.16 5.38
C SER A 575 -15.02 -15.49 6.08
N ASP A 576 -15.24 -16.59 5.36
CA ASP A 576 -14.80 -17.91 5.81
C ASP A 576 -13.26 -17.93 5.79
N ASP A 577 -12.64 -17.72 6.93
CA ASP A 577 -11.20 -17.93 7.08
C ASP A 577 -10.91 -19.42 7.29
N LEU A 578 -11.01 -20.17 6.20
CA LEU A 578 -10.69 -21.60 6.18
C LEU A 578 -9.23 -21.91 6.53
N ILE A 579 -8.35 -20.89 6.48
CA ILE A 579 -6.90 -21.08 6.71
C ILE A 579 -6.58 -21.07 8.19
N SER A 580 -7.26 -20.25 9.00
CA SER A 580 -7.02 -20.17 10.45
C SER A 580 -7.65 -21.32 11.26
N GLY A 581 -8.55 -22.10 10.63
CA GLY A 581 -9.28 -23.19 11.28
C GLY A 581 -10.24 -22.74 12.40
N GLN A 582 -10.49 -21.43 12.51
CA GLN A 582 -11.43 -20.88 13.49
C GLN A 582 -12.85 -20.93 12.92
N SER A 583 -13.83 -21.22 13.78
CA SER A 583 -15.24 -21.12 13.43
C SER A 583 -15.59 -19.67 13.04
N THR A 584 -16.38 -19.49 11.96
CA THR A 584 -16.90 -18.16 11.54
C THR A 584 -17.57 -17.41 12.69
N PHE A 585 -18.27 -18.14 13.57
CA PHE A 585 -18.88 -17.55 14.77
C PHE A 585 -17.84 -17.06 15.79
N MET A 586 -16.73 -17.75 15.96
CA MET A 586 -15.66 -17.29 16.86
C MET A 586 -15.01 -16.00 16.36
N VAL A 587 -14.73 -15.91 15.07
CA VAL A 587 -14.20 -14.66 14.45
C VAL A 587 -15.21 -13.53 14.63
N GLU A 588 -16.48 -13.78 14.39
CA GLU A 588 -17.56 -12.81 14.59
C GLU A 588 -17.61 -12.29 16.02
N MET A 589 -17.50 -13.17 17.01
CA MET A 589 -17.49 -12.77 18.43
C MET A 589 -16.21 -12.03 18.82
N MET A 590 -15.07 -12.35 18.23
CA MET A 590 -13.81 -11.63 18.45
C MET A 590 -13.88 -10.19 17.92
N GLU A 591 -14.44 -9.98 16.72
CA GLU A 591 -14.61 -8.66 16.12
C GLU A 591 -15.62 -7.82 16.93
N ALA A 592 -16.75 -8.41 17.33
CA ALA A 592 -17.72 -7.75 18.21
C ALA A 592 -17.11 -7.39 19.58
N ASN A 593 -16.32 -8.27 20.18
CA ASN A 593 -15.63 -8.02 21.44
C ASN A 593 -14.60 -6.88 21.31
N GLN A 594 -13.88 -6.79 20.19
CA GLN A 594 -12.96 -5.69 19.94
C GLN A 594 -13.69 -4.34 19.88
N ALA A 595 -14.80 -4.28 19.14
CA ALA A 595 -15.65 -3.10 19.10
C ALA A 595 -16.18 -2.71 20.48
N ILE A 596 -16.78 -3.65 21.23
CA ILE A 596 -17.36 -3.41 22.54
C ILE A 596 -16.32 -2.91 23.56
N LYS A 597 -15.09 -3.43 23.52
CA LYS A 597 -14.04 -3.06 24.47
C LYS A 597 -13.36 -1.73 24.17
N ARG A 598 -13.26 -1.36 22.89
CA ARG A 598 -12.46 -0.21 22.46
C ARG A 598 -13.27 0.98 21.97
N ALA A 599 -14.53 0.78 21.60
CA ALA A 599 -15.37 1.86 21.12
C ALA A 599 -15.64 2.90 22.23
N THR A 600 -15.68 4.14 21.82
CA THR A 600 -16.02 5.32 22.62
C THR A 600 -17.36 5.90 22.14
N PRO A 601 -17.95 6.88 22.82
CA PRO A 601 -19.11 7.58 22.29
C PRO A 601 -18.89 8.26 20.93
N ASN A 602 -17.60 8.54 20.57
CA ASN A 602 -17.21 9.14 19.31
C ASN A 602 -16.90 8.09 18.21
N SER A 603 -17.16 6.82 18.46
CA SER A 603 -16.91 5.74 17.48
C SER A 603 -18.16 5.47 16.64
N LEU A 604 -17.94 4.91 15.44
CA LEU A 604 -18.97 4.38 14.57
C LEU A 604 -18.90 2.84 14.57
N ILE A 605 -20.02 2.18 14.86
CA ILE A 605 -20.14 0.72 14.87
C ILE A 605 -21.11 0.28 13.77
N ILE A 606 -20.72 -0.70 12.96
CA ILE A 606 -21.54 -1.25 11.89
C ILE A 606 -21.52 -2.79 11.98
N PHE A 607 -22.65 -3.35 12.42
CA PHE A 607 -22.83 -4.79 12.53
C PHE A 607 -23.89 -5.29 11.56
N ASP A 608 -23.50 -6.21 10.69
CA ASP A 608 -24.40 -6.83 9.70
C ASP A 608 -24.62 -8.30 10.05
N GLU A 609 -25.85 -8.62 10.43
CA GLU A 609 -26.35 -9.98 10.71
C GLU A 609 -25.57 -10.71 11.82
N LEU A 610 -25.18 -10.00 12.89
CA LEU A 610 -24.48 -10.59 14.04
C LEU A 610 -25.34 -11.66 14.74
N GLY A 611 -24.73 -12.80 15.10
CA GLY A 611 -25.37 -13.92 15.79
C GLY A 611 -25.89 -15.03 14.86
N ARG A 612 -25.60 -14.98 13.56
CA ARG A 612 -26.07 -15.96 12.56
C ARG A 612 -25.34 -17.30 12.60
N GLY A 613 -24.15 -17.33 13.15
CA GLY A 613 -23.26 -18.52 13.18
C GLY A 613 -23.58 -19.56 14.25
N THR A 614 -24.68 -19.41 14.99
CA THR A 614 -25.08 -20.30 16.10
C THR A 614 -26.58 -20.62 16.06
N ALA A 615 -27.11 -21.33 17.09
CA ALA A 615 -28.55 -21.58 17.20
C ALA A 615 -29.33 -20.26 17.28
N THR A 616 -30.53 -20.22 16.66
CA THR A 616 -31.33 -19.00 16.48
C THR A 616 -31.55 -18.23 17.77
N TYR A 617 -31.95 -18.90 18.87
CA TYR A 617 -32.19 -18.25 20.15
C TYR A 617 -30.93 -17.75 20.83
N ASP A 618 -29.80 -18.48 20.73
CA ASP A 618 -28.51 -18.05 21.26
C ASP A 618 -28.02 -16.81 20.50
N GLY A 619 -28.11 -16.84 19.17
CA GLY A 619 -27.75 -15.70 18.31
C GLY A 619 -28.59 -14.46 18.61
N MET A 620 -29.91 -14.61 18.76
CA MET A 620 -30.82 -13.52 19.10
C MET A 620 -30.52 -12.95 20.51
N ALA A 621 -30.29 -13.80 21.51
CA ALA A 621 -29.96 -13.37 22.87
C ALA A 621 -28.63 -12.59 22.91
N LEU A 622 -27.62 -13.04 22.19
CA LEU A 622 -26.35 -12.34 22.06
C LEU A 622 -26.50 -11.00 21.34
N ALA A 623 -27.22 -10.96 20.20
CA ALA A 623 -27.48 -9.75 19.46
C ALA A 623 -28.20 -8.70 20.32
N GLN A 624 -29.26 -9.12 21.04
CA GLN A 624 -29.98 -8.24 21.98
C GLN A 624 -29.05 -7.69 23.05
N SER A 625 -28.28 -8.55 23.74
CA SER A 625 -27.40 -8.14 24.81
C SER A 625 -26.30 -7.18 24.33
N ILE A 626 -25.80 -7.36 23.11
CA ILE A 626 -24.81 -6.48 22.49
C ILE A 626 -25.43 -5.11 22.19
N ILE A 627 -26.65 -5.07 21.63
CA ILE A 627 -27.37 -3.83 21.36
C ILE A 627 -27.62 -3.05 22.68
N GLU A 628 -28.11 -3.74 23.71
CA GLU A 628 -28.36 -3.13 25.04
C GLU A 628 -27.05 -2.60 25.65
N PHE A 629 -25.95 -3.37 25.54
CA PHE A 629 -24.66 -2.94 26.06
C PHE A 629 -24.11 -1.71 25.32
N ILE A 630 -24.19 -1.68 24.00
CA ILE A 630 -23.77 -0.52 23.20
C ILE A 630 -24.60 0.70 23.55
N HIS A 631 -25.92 0.54 23.66
CA HIS A 631 -26.86 1.60 24.00
C HIS A 631 -26.59 2.20 25.41
N ASP A 632 -26.45 1.33 26.43
CA ASP A 632 -26.39 1.74 27.82
C ASP A 632 -24.96 2.08 28.30
N LYS A 633 -23.94 1.50 27.73
CA LYS A 633 -22.53 1.57 28.21
C LYS A 633 -21.57 2.26 27.29
N VAL A 634 -21.68 2.04 25.97
CA VAL A 634 -20.76 2.61 25.00
C VAL A 634 -21.22 3.95 24.46
N GLY A 635 -22.49 4.06 24.07
CA GLY A 635 -23.08 5.27 23.51
C GLY A 635 -22.62 5.64 22.10
N ALA A 636 -21.91 4.74 21.39
CA ALA A 636 -21.44 4.95 20.04
C ALA A 636 -22.57 4.98 19.01
N LYS A 637 -22.40 5.75 17.94
CA LYS A 637 -23.32 5.71 16.80
C LYS A 637 -23.21 4.35 16.11
N THR A 638 -24.34 3.63 16.05
CA THR A 638 -24.35 2.22 15.65
C THR A 638 -25.44 1.95 14.62
N MET A 639 -25.05 1.31 13.50
CA MET A 639 -25.97 0.66 12.58
C MET A 639 -25.93 -0.84 12.82
N PHE A 640 -27.07 -1.44 13.11
CA PHE A 640 -27.18 -2.87 13.38
C PHE A 640 -28.25 -3.49 12.46
N ALA A 641 -27.79 -4.22 11.44
CA ALA A 641 -28.72 -4.97 10.58
C ALA A 641 -28.97 -6.36 11.14
N THR A 642 -30.21 -6.79 11.12
CA THR A 642 -30.62 -8.09 11.66
C THR A 642 -31.78 -8.71 10.90
N HIS A 643 -31.88 -10.04 10.97
CA HIS A 643 -33.04 -10.81 10.55
C HIS A 643 -33.97 -11.18 11.71
N TYR A 644 -33.56 -10.89 12.94
CA TYR A 644 -34.40 -11.13 14.12
C TYR A 644 -35.41 -10.01 14.25
N HIS A 645 -36.64 -10.21 13.74
CA HIS A 645 -37.70 -9.22 13.80
C HIS A 645 -38.14 -8.90 15.25
N GLU A 646 -37.97 -9.86 16.16
CA GLU A 646 -38.25 -9.71 17.57
C GLU A 646 -37.46 -8.58 18.22
N LEU A 647 -36.23 -8.31 17.75
CA LEU A 647 -35.39 -7.22 18.26
C LEU A 647 -35.93 -5.84 17.95
N THR A 648 -36.87 -5.68 17.03
CA THR A 648 -37.50 -4.40 16.73
C THR A 648 -38.30 -3.84 17.96
N ALA A 649 -38.78 -4.76 18.82
CA ALA A 649 -39.43 -4.37 20.08
C ALA A 649 -38.52 -3.62 21.04
N LEU A 650 -37.21 -3.67 20.91
CA LEU A 650 -36.25 -2.95 21.75
C LEU A 650 -36.43 -1.44 21.65
N SER A 651 -36.97 -0.88 20.59
CA SER A 651 -37.28 0.54 20.46
C SER A 651 -38.31 1.02 21.51
N ASN A 652 -39.09 0.12 22.11
CA ASN A 652 -40.05 0.46 23.17
C ASN A 652 -39.36 0.64 24.54
N THR A 653 -38.17 0.09 24.74
CA THR A 653 -37.42 0.08 25.99
C THR A 653 -36.14 0.90 25.94
N LEU A 654 -35.47 0.93 24.79
CA LEU A 654 -34.21 1.65 24.53
C LEU A 654 -34.51 2.99 23.86
N THR A 655 -34.44 4.08 24.64
CA THR A 655 -34.88 5.43 24.20
C THR A 655 -34.05 6.04 23.10
N HIS A 656 -32.80 5.58 22.92
CA HIS A 656 -31.86 6.07 21.90
C HIS A 656 -31.72 5.09 20.70
N LEU A 657 -32.67 4.14 20.54
CA LEU A 657 -32.76 3.20 19.46
C LEU A 657 -33.95 3.51 18.55
N VAL A 658 -33.70 3.56 17.26
CA VAL A 658 -34.75 3.71 16.24
C VAL A 658 -34.72 2.52 15.29
N ASN A 659 -35.89 2.08 14.83
CA ASN A 659 -36.04 1.07 13.80
C ASN A 659 -36.13 1.74 12.44
N VAL A 660 -35.42 1.15 11.46
CA VAL A 660 -35.58 1.47 10.03
C VAL A 660 -35.65 0.18 9.22
N HIS A 661 -36.28 0.24 8.05
CA HIS A 661 -36.37 -0.92 7.18
C HIS A 661 -36.25 -0.56 5.70
N VAL A 662 -35.98 -1.58 4.87
CA VAL A 662 -35.97 -1.38 3.43
C VAL A 662 -37.39 -1.41 2.90
N ALA A 663 -37.78 -0.34 2.23
CA ALA A 663 -39.10 -0.22 1.63
C ALA A 663 -39.32 -1.27 0.53
N THR A 664 -40.50 -1.88 0.54
CA THR A 664 -40.93 -2.88 -0.44
C THR A 664 -42.24 -2.45 -1.08
N LEU A 665 -42.43 -2.77 -2.35
CA LEU A 665 -43.68 -2.59 -3.04
C LEU A 665 -44.24 -3.96 -3.37
N GLU A 666 -45.43 -4.30 -2.83
CA GLU A 666 -46.16 -5.50 -3.17
C GLU A 666 -47.25 -5.17 -4.19
N LYS A 667 -47.16 -5.75 -5.38
CA LYS A 667 -48.15 -5.59 -6.44
C LYS A 667 -48.40 -6.91 -7.11
N ASP A 668 -49.69 -7.32 -7.20
CA ASP A 668 -50.14 -8.56 -7.87
C ASP A 668 -49.45 -9.85 -7.34
N GLY A 669 -49.09 -9.87 -6.03
CA GLY A 669 -48.37 -10.98 -5.39
C GLY A 669 -46.87 -11.06 -5.74
N GLU A 670 -46.34 -10.01 -6.38
CA GLU A 670 -44.90 -9.82 -6.60
C GLU A 670 -44.35 -8.72 -5.69
N VAL A 671 -43.22 -9.00 -5.06
CA VAL A 671 -42.53 -8.04 -4.18
C VAL A 671 -41.33 -7.46 -4.92
N THR A 672 -41.32 -6.14 -5.03
CA THR A 672 -40.18 -5.36 -5.57
C THR A 672 -39.50 -4.62 -4.43
N PHE A 673 -38.17 -4.80 -4.29
CA PHE A 673 -37.38 -4.05 -3.33
C PHE A 673 -37.06 -2.66 -3.91
N LEU A 674 -37.47 -1.62 -3.18
CA LEU A 674 -37.25 -0.23 -3.62
C LEU A 674 -35.85 0.27 -3.30
N HIS A 675 -35.04 -0.49 -2.57
CA HIS A 675 -33.69 -0.07 -2.10
C HIS A 675 -33.68 1.26 -1.35
N LYS A 676 -34.85 1.69 -0.85
CA LYS A 676 -35.04 2.91 -0.05
C LYS A 676 -35.24 2.53 1.40
N ILE A 677 -34.49 3.16 2.29
CA ILE A 677 -34.63 3.00 3.74
C ILE A 677 -35.70 3.98 4.22
N VAL A 678 -36.61 3.49 5.07
CA VAL A 678 -37.70 4.26 5.67
C VAL A 678 -37.81 3.93 7.17
N ASP A 679 -38.40 4.86 7.92
CA ASP A 679 -38.57 4.74 9.37
C ASP A 679 -39.54 3.61 9.73
N GLY A 680 -39.32 3.02 10.91
CA GLY A 680 -40.15 1.96 11.49
C GLY A 680 -39.65 0.55 11.22
N PRO A 681 -40.22 -0.45 11.89
CA PRO A 681 -39.90 -1.87 11.66
C PRO A 681 -40.49 -2.39 10.33
N ALA A 682 -39.90 -3.43 9.73
CA ALA A 682 -40.51 -4.14 8.62
C ALA A 682 -41.76 -4.90 9.06
N ASP A 683 -42.85 -4.84 8.28
CA ASP A 683 -44.13 -5.46 8.63
C ASP A 683 -44.13 -7.00 8.53
N LYS A 684 -43.27 -7.59 7.67
CA LYS A 684 -43.22 -9.03 7.38
C LYS A 684 -41.83 -9.53 7.02
N SER A 685 -41.63 -10.86 7.13
CA SER A 685 -40.45 -11.49 6.54
C SER A 685 -40.71 -11.77 5.04
N TYR A 686 -39.69 -11.54 4.20
CA TYR A 686 -39.80 -11.70 2.74
C TYR A 686 -39.01 -12.91 2.19
N GLY A 687 -38.57 -13.83 3.05
CA GLY A 687 -37.73 -14.98 2.65
C GLY A 687 -38.35 -15.85 1.58
N ILE A 688 -39.66 -16.14 1.68
CA ILE A 688 -40.37 -16.94 0.69
C ILE A 688 -40.50 -16.21 -0.65
N HIS A 689 -40.67 -14.88 -0.63
CA HIS A 689 -40.72 -14.08 -1.85
C HIS A 689 -39.37 -14.06 -2.58
N VAL A 690 -38.25 -13.98 -1.83
CA VAL A 690 -36.90 -14.10 -2.41
C VAL A 690 -36.69 -15.49 -3.03
N ALA A 691 -37.18 -16.55 -2.38
CA ALA A 691 -37.14 -17.90 -2.90
C ALA A 691 -37.95 -18.05 -4.21
N LYS A 692 -39.10 -17.36 -4.33
CA LYS A 692 -39.89 -17.26 -5.56
C LYS A 692 -39.14 -16.58 -6.68
N ILE A 693 -38.45 -15.43 -6.40
CA ILE A 693 -37.60 -14.72 -7.35
C ILE A 693 -36.45 -15.63 -7.82
N ALA A 694 -35.90 -16.44 -6.92
CA ALA A 694 -34.83 -17.40 -7.23
C ALA A 694 -35.32 -18.60 -8.06
N GLY A 695 -36.64 -18.71 -8.36
CA GLY A 695 -37.22 -19.74 -9.23
C GLY A 695 -37.47 -21.08 -8.54
N LEU A 696 -37.67 -21.11 -7.19
CA LEU A 696 -38.05 -22.36 -6.50
C LEU A 696 -39.43 -22.82 -6.94
N PRO A 697 -39.69 -24.15 -6.95
CA PRO A 697 -41.00 -24.72 -7.37
C PRO A 697 -42.19 -24.19 -6.55
N ALA A 698 -43.30 -23.92 -7.20
CA ALA A 698 -44.50 -23.34 -6.60
C ALA A 698 -45.03 -24.15 -5.40
N ASP A 699 -45.09 -25.47 -5.53
CA ASP A 699 -45.58 -26.38 -4.48
C ASP A 699 -44.72 -26.33 -3.21
N LEU A 700 -43.39 -26.13 -3.37
CA LEU A 700 -42.47 -25.95 -2.26
C LEU A 700 -42.74 -24.62 -1.55
N LEU A 701 -42.94 -23.55 -2.33
CA LEU A 701 -43.22 -22.22 -1.80
C LEU A 701 -44.56 -22.16 -1.04
N GLU A 702 -45.62 -22.78 -1.55
CA GLU A 702 -46.92 -22.88 -0.88
C GLU A 702 -46.80 -23.64 0.44
N ARG A 703 -46.03 -24.74 0.44
CA ARG A 703 -45.76 -25.46 1.69
C ARG A 703 -44.95 -24.64 2.71
N ALA A 704 -43.95 -23.92 2.22
CA ALA A 704 -43.15 -23.03 3.08
C ALA A 704 -43.98 -21.92 3.71
N ASP A 705 -44.90 -21.31 2.95
CA ASP A 705 -45.83 -20.28 3.44
C ASP A 705 -46.77 -20.83 4.52
N THR A 706 -47.30 -22.05 4.32
CA THR A 706 -48.10 -22.72 5.32
C THR A 706 -47.33 -22.96 6.63
N ILE A 707 -46.07 -23.39 6.54
CA ILE A 707 -45.21 -23.63 7.71
C ILE A 707 -44.89 -22.30 8.42
N LEU A 708 -44.57 -21.25 7.65
CA LEU A 708 -44.28 -19.92 8.19
C LEU A 708 -45.46 -19.38 9.02
N THR A 709 -46.68 -19.48 8.46
CA THR A 709 -47.93 -19.07 9.16
C THR A 709 -48.14 -19.84 10.47
N GLN A 710 -47.78 -21.12 10.52
CA GLN A 710 -47.85 -21.94 11.74
C GLN A 710 -46.83 -21.47 12.80
N LEU A 711 -45.57 -21.20 12.37
CA LEU A 711 -44.51 -20.74 13.25
C LEU A 711 -44.78 -19.33 13.81
N GLU A 712 -45.31 -18.42 13.01
CA GLU A 712 -45.69 -17.06 13.42
C GLU A 712 -46.88 -17.06 14.40
N GLY A 713 -47.73 -18.06 14.35
CA GLY A 713 -48.87 -18.24 15.28
C GLY A 713 -48.47 -18.72 16.68
N GLU A 714 -47.24 -19.25 16.86
CA GLU A 714 -46.67 -19.69 18.15
C GLU A 714 -45.78 -18.59 18.80
N THR A 715 -46.16 -17.34 18.77
CA THR A 715 -45.37 -16.18 19.16
C THR A 715 -44.79 -16.28 20.56
N VAL A 716 -43.47 -16.32 20.67
CA VAL A 716 -42.74 -16.11 21.95
C VAL A 716 -42.83 -14.65 22.36
N THR A 717 -43.61 -14.35 23.37
CA THR A 717 -43.71 -13.01 23.93
C THR A 717 -42.47 -12.72 24.78
N ILE A 718 -41.57 -11.84 24.30
CA ILE A 718 -40.46 -11.32 25.07
C ILE A 718 -41.02 -10.39 26.15
N GLN A 719 -40.94 -10.81 27.41
CA GLN A 719 -41.28 -9.91 28.56
C GLN A 719 -40.06 -9.04 28.87
N PRO A 720 -40.24 -7.71 29.00
CA PRO A 720 -39.18 -6.82 29.49
C PRO A 720 -38.86 -7.16 30.95
N GLN A 721 -37.59 -7.27 31.30
CA GLN A 721 -37.19 -7.32 32.70
C GLN A 721 -37.47 -5.98 33.39
N GLU A 722 -38.38 -5.99 34.35
CA GLU A 722 -38.51 -4.90 35.28
C GLU A 722 -37.21 -4.66 36.04
N LYS A 723 -36.80 -3.40 36.15
CA LYS A 723 -35.62 -2.98 36.92
C LYS A 723 -35.77 -3.44 38.38
N VAL A 724 -35.04 -4.50 38.74
CA VAL A 724 -34.91 -4.92 40.15
C VAL A 724 -33.95 -3.94 40.85
N SER A 725 -34.48 -3.14 41.71
CA SER A 725 -33.71 -2.34 42.69
C SER A 725 -32.91 -3.24 43.61
N PRO A 726 -31.70 -2.85 44.03
CA PRO A 726 -30.88 -3.70 44.89
C PRO A 726 -31.51 -3.79 46.30
N GLN A 727 -32.07 -4.94 46.66
CA GLN A 727 -32.37 -5.30 48.01
C GLN A 727 -31.17 -5.98 48.67
N GLU A 728 -30.81 -5.49 49.86
CA GLU A 728 -29.79 -6.03 50.74
C GLU A 728 -30.07 -7.51 51.08
N LYS A 729 -29.06 -8.35 50.95
CA LYS A 729 -29.08 -9.75 51.35
C LYS A 729 -28.76 -9.88 52.86
N PRO A 730 -29.56 -10.65 53.63
CA PRO A 730 -29.05 -11.19 54.90
C PRO A 730 -28.15 -12.39 54.66
N ALA A 731 -27.08 -12.45 55.40
CA ALA A 731 -26.13 -13.53 55.41
C ALA A 731 -26.76 -14.80 56.02
N THR A 732 -26.65 -15.95 55.35
CA THR A 732 -26.54 -17.26 56.01
C THR A 732 -26.05 -18.35 55.03
N GLU A 733 -25.04 -19.05 55.53
CA GLU A 733 -24.66 -20.45 55.34
C GLU A 733 -24.13 -20.99 53.99
N THR A 734 -22.85 -21.37 54.11
CA THR A 734 -22.01 -22.21 53.30
C THR A 734 -22.70 -23.53 52.89
N HIS A 735 -22.90 -23.69 51.60
CA HIS A 735 -22.79 -24.99 50.94
C HIS A 735 -21.76 -24.91 49.84
N VAL A 736 -20.73 -25.73 49.98
CA VAL A 736 -19.72 -26.02 49.02
C VAL A 736 -20.42 -26.64 47.79
N ASN A 737 -20.62 -25.90 46.73
CA ASN A 737 -20.94 -26.48 45.43
C ASN A 737 -19.66 -26.61 44.65
N GLU A 738 -19.31 -27.87 44.36
CA GLU A 738 -18.25 -28.24 43.43
C GLU A 738 -18.44 -27.47 42.11
N GLN A 739 -17.45 -26.69 41.83
CA GLN A 739 -17.29 -26.00 40.57
C GLN A 739 -16.98 -27.08 39.53
N ILE A 740 -17.97 -27.48 38.72
CA ILE A 740 -17.74 -28.30 37.54
C ILE A 740 -16.91 -27.46 36.58
N SER A 741 -15.63 -27.78 36.52
CA SER A 741 -14.71 -27.25 35.52
C SER A 741 -15.17 -27.76 34.15
N LEU A 742 -15.48 -26.83 33.24
CA LEU A 742 -15.88 -27.16 31.88
C LEU A 742 -14.69 -27.67 31.02
N PHE A 743 -13.53 -27.90 31.63
CA PHE A 743 -12.28 -28.30 30.97
C PHE A 743 -11.72 -29.64 31.42
N ASP A 744 -12.36 -30.35 32.36
CA ASP A 744 -11.99 -31.73 32.70
C ASP A 744 -13.08 -32.67 32.21
N ASP A 745 -12.84 -33.30 31.10
CA ASP A 745 -13.21 -34.62 30.57
C ASP A 745 -13.32 -34.62 29.07
N PHE A 746 -12.22 -34.26 28.38
CA PHE A 746 -11.95 -34.92 27.12
C PHE A 746 -11.18 -36.23 27.45
N THR A 747 -11.87 -37.26 27.86
CA THR A 747 -11.37 -38.61 27.63
C THR A 747 -11.15 -38.74 26.13
N GLU A 748 -9.89 -38.76 25.71
CA GLU A 748 -9.52 -38.99 24.32
C GLU A 748 -10.27 -40.21 23.82
N ASN A 749 -11.04 -40.07 22.78
CA ASN A 749 -11.73 -41.18 22.14
C ASN A 749 -10.67 -42.28 21.85
N PRO A 750 -10.80 -43.51 22.38
CA PRO A 750 -9.81 -44.57 22.21
C PRO A 750 -9.42 -44.80 20.75
N VAL A 751 -10.32 -44.50 19.81
CA VAL A 751 -10.11 -44.63 18.36
C VAL A 751 -9.11 -43.58 17.85
N LEU A 752 -9.06 -42.38 18.44
CA LEU A 752 -8.09 -41.35 18.08
C LEU A 752 -6.69 -41.71 18.58
N GLN A 753 -6.60 -42.41 19.70
CA GLN A 753 -5.34 -42.92 20.24
C GLN A 753 -4.79 -44.04 19.38
N GLU A 754 -5.63 -45.01 18.98
CA GLU A 754 -5.27 -46.07 18.04
C GLU A 754 -4.84 -45.49 16.66
N LEU A 755 -5.45 -44.40 16.20
CA LEU A 755 -5.08 -43.75 14.95
C LEU A 755 -3.70 -43.06 15.06
N ARG A 756 -3.35 -42.47 16.20
CA ARG A 756 -2.04 -41.84 16.43
C ARG A 756 -0.91 -42.87 16.52
N ASP A 757 -1.19 -44.05 17.08
CA ASP A 757 -0.20 -45.12 17.26
C ASP A 757 0.00 -45.97 16.00
N LEU A 758 -0.72 -45.69 14.92
CA LEU A 758 -0.63 -46.42 13.66
C LEU A 758 0.66 -46.04 12.89
N ASP A 759 1.61 -46.98 12.83
CA ASP A 759 2.86 -46.75 12.07
C ASP A 759 2.68 -46.95 10.56
N ILE A 760 2.10 -45.95 9.90
CA ILE A 760 1.76 -45.99 8.49
C ILE A 760 3.00 -46.14 7.57
N TYR A 761 4.18 -45.75 8.05
CA TYR A 761 5.42 -45.82 7.25
C TYR A 761 5.98 -47.23 7.11
N ASN A 762 5.65 -48.13 8.03
CA ASN A 762 6.06 -49.51 7.99
C ASN A 762 4.97 -50.50 7.53
N MET A 763 3.83 -49.96 7.04
CA MET A 763 2.69 -50.74 6.56
C MET A 763 2.58 -50.72 5.04
N THR A 764 2.12 -51.80 4.44
CA THR A 764 1.78 -51.81 3.01
C THR A 764 0.46 -51.05 2.76
N PRO A 765 0.23 -50.52 1.56
CA PRO A 765 -1.01 -49.78 1.25
C PRO A 765 -2.31 -50.54 1.57
N MET A 766 -2.29 -51.88 1.43
CA MET A 766 -3.41 -52.74 1.75
C MET A 766 -3.66 -52.82 3.26
N GLN A 767 -2.58 -52.88 4.05
CA GLN A 767 -2.68 -52.88 5.52
C GLN A 767 -3.16 -51.56 6.08
N VAL A 768 -2.74 -50.44 5.49
CA VAL A 768 -3.23 -49.09 5.85
C VAL A 768 -4.74 -48.97 5.56
N MET A 769 -5.21 -49.42 4.40
CA MET A 769 -6.61 -49.41 4.05
C MET A 769 -7.45 -50.28 5.00
N MET A 770 -6.96 -51.43 5.38
CA MET A 770 -7.64 -52.32 6.35
C MET A 770 -7.69 -51.72 7.76
N ALA A 771 -6.61 -51.13 8.23
CA ALA A 771 -6.56 -50.44 9.52
C ALA A 771 -7.51 -49.24 9.58
N VAL A 772 -7.54 -48.43 8.53
CA VAL A 772 -8.46 -47.28 8.45
C VAL A 772 -9.93 -47.76 8.36
N ALA A 773 -10.21 -48.85 7.65
CA ALA A 773 -11.55 -49.43 7.60
C ALA A 773 -12.02 -49.98 8.96
N ASP A 774 -11.12 -50.57 9.73
CA ASP A 774 -11.37 -51.08 11.09
C ASP A 774 -11.62 -49.92 12.09
N LEU A 775 -10.81 -48.89 12.03
CA LEU A 775 -11.02 -47.66 12.81
C LEU A 775 -12.33 -46.94 12.49
N LYS A 776 -12.73 -46.94 11.23
CA LYS A 776 -14.02 -46.40 10.80
C LYS A 776 -15.24 -47.21 11.30
N GLN A 777 -15.08 -48.50 11.58
CA GLN A 777 -16.17 -49.32 12.18
C GLN A 777 -16.23 -49.12 13.72
N LYS A 778 -15.13 -48.64 14.36
CA LYS A 778 -15.08 -48.35 15.78
C LYS A 778 -15.53 -46.94 16.14
N LEU A 779 -15.60 -46.02 15.16
CA LEU A 779 -16.21 -44.68 15.24
C LEU A 779 -17.72 -44.78 15.16
#